data_08cf7b169847511514c047ce3ddf9b82
#
_entry.id   08cf7b169847511514c047ce3ddf9b82
#
_cell.length_a   1.000
_cell.length_b   1.000
_cell.length_c   1.000
_cell.angle_alpha   90.00
_cell.angle_beta   90.00
_cell.angle_gamma   90.00
#
_symmetry.space_group_name_H-M   'P 1'
#
loop_
_entity.id
_entity.type
_entity.pdbx_description
1 polymer ?
#
loop_
_entity_poly.entity_id
_entity_poly.type
_entity_poly.pdbx_seq_one_letter_code
_entity_poly.pdbx_strand_id
1 'polypeptide(L)'
;MSYRASYSFLKATLSCTFLIFLLLGCEEQKTEKQDYTSWTTYAGTKDAMRYSANDQITKQNVNQLKVAWSYGSGDKDSLNRSQNQCNPIVIDGILYGTSPRMKLLALDAGTGQEKWVFDPASEDLELKNEPLRFYKVNRGVAYWASPDRTDNRIFYNVGHKIYAIDASNGKPVRSFGENGFIDLTQGLDRNFGDSQPFIVSTSPPIIYEDLLITGSRVAETADAAPGHIRAYNVHTGAKEWIFHTIPHPGEKGYETWQDPEAYKKLGGANNWAGMSLDLKKGIVYIPTGSASGDFYGGYREGSNLFANSLVALDAKTGEYIWHFQTVHHDLWDRDLPANPNLVDLNQDGKKIEAIAQITKQGFIFMFDRNTGEPVFEIKETKVSQEALPGEKPWPTQPIPVLPEPFARQKFEEQDVTRISDSTHQIMLERYRQIKHKDMYAPPSKAGSWIFPGFDGGGEWGGASVDPETQVLYVNSSEIPWSMVMVDAPGQTDDDGSIKSPGRSIYDTHCFACHGVDLKGNSAAFPSLVDIGDKYKPEEILQILNSGINMMPSFAHLKEQNKSDVIRFLTGQEVESSEEVATTIGNQKGLQKEPASEQSDEGILAQVKYQMTGYNRFLDDQGYPGITPPWGTLNAVNLNTGKLL
;
A
#
# COMPACT_ATOMS: atom_id res chain seq x y z
N MET A 1 -45.94 -6.39 74.75
CA MET A 1 -46.15 -7.28 73.54
C MET A 1 -46.44 -6.46 72.29
N SER A 2 -45.56 -5.53 71.84
CA SER A 2 -45.87 -4.79 70.61
C SER A 2 -44.64 -4.31 69.86
N TYR A 3 -43.46 -4.95 70.03
CA TYR A 3 -42.23 -4.55 69.33
C TYR A 3 -41.65 -5.65 68.39
N ARG A 4 -42.26 -6.82 68.24
CA ARG A 4 -41.78 -7.91 67.41
C ARG A 4 -42.43 -8.01 66.01
N ALA A 5 -43.57 -7.36 65.76
CA ALA A 5 -44.31 -7.45 64.51
C ALA A 5 -43.76 -6.45 63.43
N SER A 6 -43.13 -5.34 63.82
CA SER A 6 -42.66 -4.31 62.92
C SER A 6 -41.30 -4.65 62.22
N TYR A 7 -40.47 -5.53 62.81
CA TYR A 7 -39.17 -5.91 62.24
C TYR A 7 -39.26 -6.99 61.12
N SER A 8 -40.31 -7.78 61.11
CA SER A 8 -40.54 -8.82 60.08
C SER A 8 -41.09 -8.23 58.78
N PHE A 9 -41.85 -7.14 58.84
CA PHE A 9 -42.35 -6.46 57.64
C PHE A 9 -41.29 -5.63 56.91
N LEU A 10 -40.35 -5.07 57.64
CA LEU A 10 -39.25 -4.26 57.06
C LEU A 10 -38.22 -5.14 56.32
N LYS A 11 -37.98 -6.37 56.80
CA LYS A 11 -37.07 -7.31 56.12
C LYS A 11 -37.68 -7.95 54.87
N ALA A 12 -38.99 -8.16 54.83
CA ALA A 12 -39.68 -8.70 53.66
C ALA A 12 -39.76 -7.65 52.52
N THR A 13 -39.99 -6.38 52.80
CA THR A 13 -40.03 -5.30 51.82
C THR A 13 -38.62 -4.93 51.29
N LEU A 14 -37.57 -5.02 52.09
CA LEU A 14 -36.19 -4.78 51.59
C LEU A 14 -35.70 -5.94 50.71
N SER A 15 -36.08 -7.18 51.00
CA SER A 15 -35.70 -8.36 50.19
C SER A 15 -36.41 -8.38 48.82
N CYS A 16 -37.69 -7.95 48.74
CA CYS A 16 -38.40 -7.85 47.46
C CYS A 16 -37.91 -6.69 46.58
N THR A 17 -37.52 -5.56 47.18
CA THR A 17 -36.96 -4.43 46.41
C THR A 17 -35.56 -4.74 45.87
N PHE A 18 -34.76 -5.53 46.58
CA PHE A 18 -33.43 -5.95 46.09
C PHE A 18 -33.53 -7.04 44.99
N LEU A 19 -34.57 -7.91 45.02
CA LEU A 19 -34.79 -8.88 43.95
C LEU A 19 -35.36 -8.25 42.68
N ILE A 20 -36.13 -7.16 42.79
CA ILE A 20 -36.66 -6.42 41.63
C ILE A 20 -35.55 -5.62 40.93
N PHE A 21 -34.53 -5.12 41.65
CA PHE A 21 -33.36 -4.45 41.04
C PHE A 21 -32.41 -5.42 40.35
N LEU A 22 -32.38 -6.72 40.71
CA LEU A 22 -31.58 -7.75 40.04
C LEU A 22 -32.22 -8.29 38.76
N LEU A 23 -33.48 -8.02 38.52
CA LEU A 23 -34.20 -8.46 37.29
C LEU A 23 -34.26 -7.36 36.21
N LEU A 24 -33.80 -6.14 36.49
CA LEU A 24 -33.75 -5.03 35.54
C LEU A 24 -32.35 -4.86 34.88
N GLY A 25 -31.43 -5.79 35.12
CA GLY A 25 -30.04 -5.70 34.68
C GLY A 25 -29.63 -6.60 33.52
N CYS A 26 -30.55 -7.20 32.79
CA CYS A 26 -30.31 -7.87 31.52
C CYS A 26 -31.20 -7.28 30.43
N GLU A 27 -30.99 -6.03 30.05
CA GLU A 27 -31.22 -5.68 28.67
C GLU A 27 -30.11 -6.38 27.88
N GLU A 28 -30.46 -7.48 27.22
CA GLU A 28 -29.70 -7.92 26.07
C GLU A 28 -29.57 -6.70 25.16
N GLN A 29 -28.39 -6.10 25.11
CA GLN A 29 -28.06 -5.20 24.02
C GLN A 29 -28.36 -6.00 22.75
N LYS A 30 -29.50 -5.73 22.12
CA LYS A 30 -29.76 -6.16 20.76
C LYS A 30 -28.58 -5.64 19.96
N THR A 31 -27.63 -6.50 19.63
CA THR A 31 -26.58 -6.21 18.68
C THR A 31 -27.32 -5.82 17.42
N GLU A 32 -27.39 -4.52 17.11
CA GLU A 32 -27.87 -4.06 15.82
C GLU A 32 -27.06 -4.79 14.77
N LYS A 33 -27.77 -5.62 13.97
CA LYS A 33 -27.17 -6.31 12.83
C LYS A 33 -26.69 -5.21 11.89
N GLN A 34 -25.44 -5.29 11.42
CA GLN A 34 -24.90 -4.35 10.46
C GLN A 34 -25.83 -4.23 9.25
N ASP A 35 -26.23 -3.02 8.93
CA ASP A 35 -27.02 -2.73 7.73
C ASP A 35 -26.08 -2.54 6.53
N TYR A 36 -26.14 -3.44 5.56
CA TYR A 36 -25.35 -3.40 4.33
C TYR A 36 -26.13 -2.77 3.16
N THR A 37 -27.13 -1.94 3.41
CA THR A 37 -27.93 -1.28 2.36
C THR A 37 -27.30 0.03 1.88
N SER A 38 -26.29 0.54 2.58
CA SER A 38 -25.61 1.80 2.29
C SER A 38 -24.13 1.56 1.93
N TRP A 39 -23.49 2.56 1.30
CA TRP A 39 -22.09 2.55 0.91
C TRP A 39 -21.38 3.82 1.42
N THR A 40 -21.24 3.92 2.74
CA THR A 40 -20.84 5.16 3.43
C THR A 40 -19.34 5.29 3.68
N THR A 41 -18.57 4.24 3.39
CA THR A 41 -17.11 4.24 3.55
C THR A 41 -16.46 3.44 2.44
N TYR A 42 -15.15 3.58 2.29
CA TYR A 42 -14.35 2.75 1.38
C TYR A 42 -14.59 1.26 1.68
N ALA A 43 -14.75 0.47 0.63
CA ALA A 43 -15.12 -0.95 0.72
C ALA A 43 -16.54 -1.22 1.27
N GLY A 44 -17.43 -0.22 1.26
CA GLY A 44 -18.84 -0.31 1.66
C GLY A 44 -19.05 -0.05 3.14
N THR A 45 -18.36 -0.81 3.97
CA THR A 45 -18.43 -0.77 5.44
C THR A 45 -17.02 -0.82 6.04
N LYS A 46 -16.86 -0.43 7.31
CA LYS A 46 -15.55 -0.42 7.99
C LYS A 46 -14.98 -1.83 8.23
N ASP A 47 -15.81 -2.85 8.20
CA ASP A 47 -15.43 -4.27 8.20
C ASP A 47 -15.00 -4.78 6.80
N ALA A 48 -15.02 -3.90 5.80
CA ALA A 48 -14.56 -4.12 4.43
C ALA A 48 -15.24 -5.25 3.67
N MET A 49 -16.53 -5.48 3.92
CA MET A 49 -17.28 -6.61 3.32
C MET A 49 -17.47 -6.47 1.81
N ARG A 50 -17.42 -5.27 1.24
CA ARG A 50 -17.73 -5.01 -0.18
C ARG A 50 -19.02 -5.72 -0.63
N TYR A 51 -20.01 -5.74 0.24
CA TYR A 51 -21.28 -6.38 0.09
C TYR A 51 -22.41 -5.36 0.16
N SER A 52 -23.45 -5.59 -0.63
CA SER A 52 -24.70 -4.83 -0.53
C SER A 52 -25.87 -5.79 -0.33
N ALA A 53 -26.70 -5.52 0.68
CA ALA A 53 -27.94 -6.24 0.94
C ALA A 53 -29.10 -5.75 0.04
N ASN A 54 -28.87 -4.80 -0.85
CA ASN A 54 -29.90 -4.33 -1.78
C ASN A 54 -30.25 -5.41 -2.79
N ASP A 55 -31.51 -5.76 -2.91
CA ASP A 55 -32.04 -6.89 -3.70
C ASP A 55 -32.86 -6.48 -4.94
N GLN A 56 -32.89 -5.18 -5.26
CA GLN A 56 -33.63 -4.65 -6.42
C GLN A 56 -33.07 -5.17 -7.75
N ILE A 57 -31.75 -5.49 -7.80
CA ILE A 57 -31.09 -6.07 -8.98
C ILE A 57 -30.93 -7.56 -8.72
N THR A 58 -31.53 -8.36 -9.61
CA THR A 58 -31.59 -9.82 -9.52
C THR A 58 -31.11 -10.48 -10.81
N LYS A 59 -30.92 -11.81 -10.82
CA LYS A 59 -30.65 -12.59 -12.04
C LYS A 59 -31.72 -12.41 -13.11
N GLN A 60 -32.97 -12.12 -12.73
CA GLN A 60 -34.11 -11.97 -13.64
C GLN A 60 -34.17 -10.62 -14.31
N ASN A 61 -33.57 -9.57 -13.72
CA ASN A 61 -33.70 -8.21 -14.23
C ASN A 61 -32.36 -7.52 -14.54
N VAL A 62 -31.20 -8.14 -14.21
CA VAL A 62 -29.88 -7.56 -14.46
C VAL A 62 -29.64 -7.20 -15.93
N ASN A 63 -30.23 -7.93 -16.87
CA ASN A 63 -30.16 -7.65 -18.30
C ASN A 63 -31.00 -6.44 -18.75
N GLN A 64 -31.82 -5.89 -17.85
CA GLN A 64 -32.63 -4.69 -18.09
C GLN A 64 -31.96 -3.41 -17.57
N LEU A 65 -30.79 -3.52 -16.93
CA LEU A 65 -30.04 -2.37 -16.45
C LEU A 65 -29.71 -1.41 -17.60
N LYS A 66 -29.90 -0.11 -17.31
CA LYS A 66 -29.56 0.98 -18.22
C LYS A 66 -28.72 2.00 -17.45
N VAL A 67 -27.85 2.70 -18.17
CA VAL A 67 -27.14 3.85 -17.63
C VAL A 67 -28.15 4.91 -17.27
N ALA A 68 -28.27 5.27 -15.99
CA ALA A 68 -29.17 6.32 -15.51
C ALA A 68 -28.62 7.71 -15.83
N TRP A 69 -27.33 7.91 -15.62
CA TRP A 69 -26.62 9.15 -15.90
C TRP A 69 -25.13 8.88 -16.07
N SER A 70 -24.43 9.87 -16.64
CA SER A 70 -22.97 9.89 -16.76
C SER A 70 -22.47 11.29 -16.43
N TYR A 71 -21.39 11.38 -15.66
CA TYR A 71 -20.73 12.64 -15.33
C TYR A 71 -19.35 12.71 -16.00
N GLY A 72 -19.11 13.76 -16.77
CA GLY A 72 -17.83 14.02 -17.43
C GLY A 72 -17.00 15.01 -16.63
N SER A 73 -15.97 14.56 -15.92
CA SER A 73 -15.07 15.45 -15.15
C SER A 73 -14.21 16.38 -16.00
N GLY A 74 -14.08 16.09 -17.30
CA GLY A 74 -13.22 16.84 -18.22
C GLY A 74 -11.71 16.62 -18.01
N ASP A 75 -11.32 15.67 -17.19
CA ASP A 75 -9.93 15.49 -16.71
C ASP A 75 -9.12 14.45 -17.48
N LYS A 76 -9.67 13.88 -18.56
CA LYS A 76 -8.92 12.97 -19.44
C LYS A 76 -7.78 13.72 -20.11
N ASP A 77 -6.54 13.19 -20.01
CA ASP A 77 -5.41 13.79 -20.70
C ASP A 77 -5.39 13.41 -22.20
N SER A 78 -4.76 14.27 -23.01
CA SER A 78 -4.66 14.09 -24.47
C SER A 78 -3.85 12.85 -24.89
N LEU A 79 -3.03 12.32 -24.01
CA LEU A 79 -2.16 11.17 -24.26
C LEU A 79 -2.78 9.84 -23.77
N ASN A 80 -4.04 9.88 -23.32
CA ASN A 80 -4.79 8.72 -22.81
C ASN A 80 -4.08 8.00 -21.65
N ARG A 81 -3.41 8.75 -20.77
CA ARG A 81 -2.64 8.24 -19.62
C ARG A 81 -3.34 8.48 -18.28
N SER A 82 -4.43 9.23 -18.28
CA SER A 82 -5.25 9.45 -17.08
C SER A 82 -5.91 8.15 -16.64
N GLN A 83 -5.99 7.93 -15.31
CA GLN A 83 -6.68 6.80 -14.69
C GLN A 83 -7.58 7.30 -13.56
N ASN A 84 -8.58 6.51 -13.20
CA ASN A 84 -9.41 6.73 -12.03
C ASN A 84 -9.50 5.42 -11.24
N GLN A 85 -9.02 5.43 -9.98
CA GLN A 85 -9.08 4.28 -9.07
C GLN A 85 -10.10 4.50 -7.95
N CYS A 86 -10.81 5.63 -7.93
CA CYS A 86 -11.71 6.01 -6.86
C CYS A 86 -12.89 5.04 -6.75
N ASN A 87 -13.11 4.54 -5.54
CA ASN A 87 -14.36 3.92 -5.11
C ASN A 87 -15.15 5.00 -4.37
N PRO A 88 -16.21 5.54 -4.96
CA PRO A 88 -16.97 6.62 -4.34
C PRO A 88 -17.78 6.11 -3.14
N ILE A 89 -18.14 7.04 -2.24
CA ILE A 89 -19.08 6.80 -1.15
C ILE A 89 -20.36 7.57 -1.38
N VAL A 90 -21.46 7.12 -0.78
CA VAL A 90 -22.75 7.80 -0.86
C VAL A 90 -23.24 8.09 0.55
N ILE A 91 -23.45 9.39 0.84
CA ILE A 91 -23.94 9.89 2.12
C ILE A 91 -25.18 10.74 1.85
N ASP A 92 -26.31 10.38 2.44
CA ASP A 92 -27.56 11.14 2.35
C ASP A 92 -27.94 11.52 0.89
N GLY A 93 -27.74 10.57 -0.05
CA GLY A 93 -28.04 10.74 -1.46
C GLY A 93 -27.01 11.57 -2.25
N ILE A 94 -25.89 11.94 -1.66
CA ILE A 94 -24.78 12.62 -2.34
C ILE A 94 -23.64 11.64 -2.53
N LEU A 95 -23.17 11.50 -3.77
CA LEU A 95 -21.99 10.72 -4.12
C LEU A 95 -20.75 11.60 -4.01
N TYR A 96 -19.77 11.14 -3.23
CA TYR A 96 -18.45 11.76 -3.12
C TYR A 96 -17.39 10.86 -3.73
N GLY A 97 -16.57 11.43 -4.60
CA GLY A 97 -15.50 10.70 -5.28
C GLY A 97 -14.48 11.66 -5.87
N THR A 98 -13.41 11.10 -6.47
CA THR A 98 -12.36 11.91 -7.08
C THR A 98 -12.28 11.72 -8.59
N SER A 99 -11.82 12.75 -9.28
CA SER A 99 -11.52 12.71 -10.71
C SER A 99 -10.08 12.27 -10.98
N PRO A 100 -9.71 11.96 -12.24
CA PRO A 100 -8.32 11.66 -12.61
C PRO A 100 -7.30 12.75 -12.29
N ARG A 101 -7.74 14.01 -12.13
CA ARG A 101 -6.91 15.15 -11.72
C ARG A 101 -7.04 15.49 -10.24
N MET A 102 -7.50 14.54 -9.43
CA MET A 102 -7.66 14.70 -7.97
C MET A 102 -8.66 15.78 -7.55
N LYS A 103 -9.56 16.22 -8.44
CA LYS A 103 -10.70 17.03 -7.99
C LYS A 103 -11.61 16.18 -7.12
N LEU A 104 -12.07 16.72 -6.02
CA LEU A 104 -13.11 16.10 -5.20
C LEU A 104 -14.49 16.53 -5.74
N LEU A 105 -15.33 15.55 -6.00
CA LEU A 105 -16.64 15.71 -6.61
C LEU A 105 -17.74 15.41 -5.60
N ALA A 106 -18.78 16.23 -5.55
CA ALA A 106 -20.04 15.94 -4.88
C ALA A 106 -21.17 15.99 -5.91
N LEU A 107 -21.79 14.84 -6.15
CA LEU A 107 -22.85 14.68 -7.14
C LEU A 107 -24.13 14.18 -6.47
N ASP A 108 -25.27 14.59 -6.96
CA ASP A 108 -26.55 13.95 -6.62
C ASP A 108 -26.52 12.49 -7.10
N ALA A 109 -26.60 11.54 -6.20
CA ALA A 109 -26.42 10.12 -6.52
C ALA A 109 -27.54 9.58 -7.44
N GLY A 110 -28.73 10.15 -7.40
CA GLY A 110 -29.86 9.75 -8.24
C GLY A 110 -29.80 10.29 -9.67
N THR A 111 -29.25 11.49 -9.87
CA THR A 111 -29.32 12.23 -11.14
C THR A 111 -27.96 12.51 -11.78
N GLY A 112 -26.86 12.38 -11.03
CA GLY A 112 -25.51 12.77 -11.46
C GLY A 112 -25.30 14.29 -11.53
N GLN A 113 -26.26 15.10 -11.04
CA GLN A 113 -26.12 16.55 -11.03
C GLN A 113 -25.02 16.98 -10.07
N GLU A 114 -24.11 17.84 -10.54
CA GLU A 114 -23.06 18.42 -9.73
C GLU A 114 -23.63 19.30 -8.62
N LYS A 115 -23.25 19.08 -7.39
CA LYS A 115 -23.51 19.94 -6.24
C LYS A 115 -22.39 20.95 -6.05
N TRP A 116 -21.15 20.43 -6.03
CA TRP A 116 -19.94 21.23 -5.97
C TRP A 116 -18.72 20.39 -6.40
N VAL A 117 -17.67 21.07 -6.77
CA VAL A 117 -16.36 20.51 -7.09
C VAL A 117 -15.29 21.31 -6.35
N PHE A 118 -14.39 20.62 -5.68
CA PHE A 118 -13.17 21.21 -5.13
C PHE A 118 -11.98 20.81 -6.01
N ASP A 119 -11.25 21.81 -6.51
CA ASP A 119 -10.02 21.60 -7.28
C ASP A 119 -8.82 21.97 -6.40
N PRO A 120 -8.01 21.01 -5.95
CA PRO A 120 -6.88 21.29 -5.08
C PRO A 120 -5.82 22.20 -5.73
N ALA A 121 -5.71 22.19 -7.06
CA ALA A 121 -4.79 23.08 -7.78
C ALA A 121 -5.20 24.56 -7.73
N SER A 122 -6.45 24.87 -7.39
CA SER A 122 -6.91 26.24 -7.20
C SER A 122 -6.48 26.84 -5.87
N GLU A 123 -6.19 25.99 -4.88
CA GLU A 123 -5.91 26.36 -3.49
C GLU A 123 -4.43 26.24 -3.13
N ASP A 124 -3.69 25.37 -3.83
CA ASP A 124 -2.31 25.05 -3.53
C ASP A 124 -1.39 25.47 -4.68
N LEU A 125 -0.48 26.42 -4.40
CA LEU A 125 0.46 26.95 -5.40
C LEU A 125 1.46 25.88 -5.88
N GLU A 126 1.82 24.93 -5.03
CA GLU A 126 2.67 23.80 -5.43
C GLU A 126 1.93 22.96 -6.46
N LEU A 127 0.69 22.56 -6.17
CA LEU A 127 -0.13 21.79 -7.09
C LEU A 127 -0.50 22.55 -8.36
N LYS A 128 -0.57 23.89 -8.30
CA LYS A 128 -0.84 24.73 -9.47
C LYS A 128 0.34 24.80 -10.43
N ASN A 129 1.55 24.83 -9.89
CA ASN A 129 2.79 24.92 -10.66
C ASN A 129 3.35 23.55 -11.07
N GLU A 130 3.03 22.52 -10.30
CA GLU A 130 3.31 21.14 -10.68
C GLU A 130 2.15 20.59 -11.50
N PRO A 131 2.42 20.02 -12.68
CA PRO A 131 1.34 19.30 -13.37
C PRO A 131 0.88 18.17 -12.45
N LEU A 132 -0.40 18.20 -12.08
CA LEU A 132 -1.10 17.18 -11.26
C LEU A 132 -1.01 15.74 -11.82
N ARG A 133 -0.06 15.48 -12.70
CA ARG A 133 0.18 14.18 -13.34
C ARG A 133 0.59 13.09 -12.37
N PHE A 134 0.92 13.40 -11.13
CA PHE A 134 1.74 12.59 -10.25
C PHE A 134 1.04 12.14 -8.98
N TYR A 135 0.09 12.89 -8.52
CA TYR A 135 -0.74 12.50 -7.39
C TYR A 135 -1.98 11.71 -7.84
N LYS A 136 -1.83 10.94 -8.92
CA LYS A 136 -2.92 10.35 -9.71
C LYS A 136 -3.66 9.20 -9.07
N VAL A 137 -3.19 8.69 -7.94
CA VAL A 137 -3.78 7.53 -7.30
C VAL A 137 -4.52 7.96 -6.05
N ASN A 138 -5.83 7.96 -6.15
CA ASN A 138 -6.72 8.06 -5.00
C ASN A 138 -7.79 6.98 -5.14
N ARG A 139 -7.91 6.11 -4.15
CA ARG A 139 -8.84 4.98 -4.16
C ARG A 139 -10.16 5.27 -3.49
N GLY A 140 -10.33 6.43 -2.90
CA GLY A 140 -11.58 6.82 -2.26
C GLY A 140 -11.40 7.98 -1.29
N VAL A 141 -12.48 8.28 -0.59
CA VAL A 141 -12.57 9.36 0.40
C VAL A 141 -13.16 8.83 1.70
N ALA A 142 -12.94 9.53 2.80
CA ALA A 142 -13.53 9.23 4.09
C ALA A 142 -14.49 10.35 4.52
N TYR A 143 -15.58 9.97 5.17
CA TYR A 143 -16.57 10.89 5.71
C TYR A 143 -16.58 10.86 7.22
N TRP A 144 -16.69 12.01 7.84
CA TRP A 144 -16.92 12.21 9.25
C TRP A 144 -18.01 13.27 9.47
N ALA A 145 -18.81 13.09 10.49
CA ALA A 145 -19.80 14.07 10.91
C ALA A 145 -19.83 14.19 12.44
N SER A 146 -20.05 15.42 12.93
CA SER A 146 -20.37 15.66 14.34
C SER A 146 -21.70 14.97 14.72
N PRO A 147 -21.93 14.62 16.00
CA PRO A 147 -23.16 13.95 16.42
C PRO A 147 -24.44 14.73 16.07
N ASP A 148 -24.38 16.06 16.10
CA ASP A 148 -25.48 16.95 15.74
C ASP A 148 -25.54 17.27 14.23
N ARG A 149 -24.59 16.72 13.44
CA ARG A 149 -24.44 16.93 11.99
C ARG A 149 -24.29 18.39 11.56
N THR A 150 -23.83 19.27 12.43
CA THR A 150 -23.53 20.68 12.08
C THR A 150 -22.16 20.84 11.45
N ASP A 151 -21.24 19.92 11.72
CA ASP A 151 -19.91 19.83 11.10
C ASP A 151 -19.78 18.49 10.38
N ASN A 152 -19.66 18.53 9.05
CA ASN A 152 -19.57 17.35 8.20
C ASN A 152 -18.36 17.51 7.27
N ARG A 153 -17.46 16.55 7.26
CA ARG A 153 -16.18 16.65 6.55
C ARG A 153 -15.92 15.46 5.66
N ILE A 154 -15.39 15.76 4.47
CA ILE A 154 -14.77 14.77 3.59
C ILE A 154 -13.26 14.90 3.74
N PHE A 155 -12.60 13.81 4.10
CA PHE A 155 -11.14 13.71 4.09
C PHE A 155 -10.69 12.96 2.85
N TYR A 156 -9.74 13.55 2.11
CA TYR A 156 -9.21 12.89 0.93
C TYR A 156 -7.75 13.27 0.67
N ASN A 157 -7.05 12.38 -0.01
CA ASN A 157 -5.62 12.44 -0.20
C ASN A 157 -5.27 13.08 -1.55
N VAL A 158 -4.31 14.00 -1.56
CA VAL A 158 -3.65 14.50 -2.78
C VAL A 158 -2.15 14.47 -2.54
N GLY A 159 -1.45 13.48 -3.09
CA GLY A 159 -0.03 13.28 -2.81
C GLY A 159 0.24 13.04 -1.33
N HIS A 160 1.10 13.84 -0.74
CA HIS A 160 1.45 13.80 0.67
C HIS A 160 0.49 14.56 1.60
N LYS A 161 -0.53 15.22 1.04
CA LYS A 161 -1.48 16.03 1.80
C LYS A 161 -2.81 15.30 1.99
N ILE A 162 -3.41 15.39 3.17
CA ILE A 162 -4.79 14.97 3.44
C ILE A 162 -5.59 16.22 3.75
N TYR A 163 -6.55 16.54 2.89
CA TYR A 163 -7.43 17.68 3.02
C TYR A 163 -8.67 17.34 3.84
N ALA A 164 -9.17 18.31 4.61
CA ALA A 164 -10.50 18.32 5.20
C ALA A 164 -11.38 19.30 4.45
N ILE A 165 -12.44 18.81 3.81
CA ILE A 165 -13.36 19.59 3.01
C ILE A 165 -14.75 19.55 3.65
N ASP A 166 -15.38 20.72 3.83
CA ASP A 166 -16.77 20.81 4.28
C ASP A 166 -17.68 20.12 3.25
N ALA A 167 -18.33 19.04 3.68
CA ALA A 167 -19.16 18.22 2.83
C ALA A 167 -20.38 18.95 2.24
N SER A 168 -20.84 20.03 2.87
CA SER A 168 -22.01 20.80 2.46
C SER A 168 -21.73 21.74 1.28
N ASN A 169 -20.50 22.26 1.17
CA ASN A 169 -20.20 23.35 0.24
C ASN A 169 -18.87 23.20 -0.53
N GLY A 170 -18.08 22.16 -0.27
CA GLY A 170 -16.83 21.87 -0.98
C GLY A 170 -15.65 22.79 -0.62
N LYS A 171 -15.72 23.54 0.47
CA LYS A 171 -14.64 24.44 0.89
C LYS A 171 -13.69 23.76 1.88
N PRO A 172 -12.38 24.06 1.83
CA PRO A 172 -11.45 23.58 2.84
C PRO A 172 -11.81 24.07 4.25
N VAL A 173 -11.76 23.17 5.22
CA VAL A 173 -11.93 23.48 6.65
C VAL A 173 -10.63 24.06 7.17
N ARG A 174 -10.48 25.37 7.11
CA ARG A 174 -9.21 26.08 7.39
C ARG A 174 -8.64 25.90 8.81
N SER A 175 -9.46 25.46 9.76
CA SER A 175 -9.02 25.14 11.11
C SER A 175 -8.35 23.77 11.24
N PHE A 176 -8.39 22.95 10.18
CA PHE A 176 -7.77 21.62 10.16
C PHE A 176 -6.34 21.72 9.66
N GLY A 177 -5.39 21.27 10.46
CA GLY A 177 -3.96 21.24 10.16
C GLY A 177 -3.42 22.61 9.71
N GLU A 178 -2.65 22.59 8.67
CA GLU A 178 -2.13 23.81 8.05
C GLU A 178 -3.09 24.27 6.94
N ASN A 179 -3.93 25.23 7.28
CA ASN A 179 -4.81 25.89 6.30
C ASN A 179 -5.76 24.93 5.55
N GLY A 180 -6.21 23.84 6.20
CA GLY A 180 -7.19 22.90 5.68
C GLY A 180 -6.61 21.53 5.28
N PHE A 181 -5.34 21.26 5.53
CA PHE A 181 -4.71 19.96 5.31
C PHE A 181 -3.66 19.60 6.35
N ILE A 182 -3.32 18.33 6.42
CA ILE A 182 -2.14 17.81 7.12
C ILE A 182 -1.12 17.33 6.10
N ASP A 183 0.17 17.52 6.41
CA ASP A 183 1.30 17.10 5.58
C ASP A 183 1.92 15.81 6.14
N LEU A 184 1.85 14.71 5.40
CA LEU A 184 2.36 13.40 5.79
C LEU A 184 3.89 13.30 5.79
N THR A 185 4.60 14.26 5.20
CA THR A 185 6.07 14.30 5.27
C THR A 185 6.56 14.75 6.65
N GLN A 186 5.68 15.34 7.46
CA GLN A 186 5.97 15.81 8.79
C GLN A 186 5.68 14.75 9.85
N GLY A 187 6.39 14.83 10.99
CA GLY A 187 6.12 14.02 12.17
C GLY A 187 6.38 12.52 11.99
N LEU A 188 7.43 12.17 11.23
CA LEU A 188 7.85 10.79 10.97
C LEU A 188 8.80 10.24 12.04
N ASP A 189 9.16 11.07 13.03
CA ASP A 189 10.11 10.74 14.09
C ASP A 189 11.48 10.26 13.56
N ARG A 190 11.82 10.71 12.32
CA ARG A 190 13.09 10.52 11.63
C ARG A 190 13.56 11.84 10.99
N ASN A 191 14.85 12.12 11.07
CA ASN A 191 15.46 13.27 10.43
C ASN A 191 15.93 12.90 9.00
N PHE A 192 15.46 13.63 8.00
CA PHE A 192 15.85 13.46 6.58
C PHE A 192 16.85 14.53 6.11
N GLY A 193 17.38 15.37 7.02
CA GLY A 193 18.24 16.49 6.66
C GLY A 193 17.53 17.47 5.73
N ASP A 194 18.21 17.86 4.64
CA ASP A 194 17.67 18.76 3.59
C ASP A 194 16.81 18.02 2.54
N SER A 195 16.65 16.70 2.66
CA SER A 195 15.88 15.90 1.71
C SER A 195 14.41 15.81 2.14
N GLN A 196 13.48 15.95 1.19
CA GLN A 196 12.08 15.65 1.45
C GLN A 196 11.83 14.16 1.21
N PRO A 197 11.24 13.42 2.18
CA PRO A 197 10.91 12.02 1.97
C PRO A 197 9.80 11.88 0.93
N PHE A 198 9.90 10.87 0.06
CA PHE A 198 8.78 10.51 -0.80
C PHE A 198 7.75 9.77 0.03
N ILE A 199 6.61 10.42 0.28
CA ILE A 199 5.44 9.87 0.94
C ILE A 199 4.19 10.36 0.24
N VAL A 200 3.30 9.45 -0.12
CA VAL A 200 1.97 9.76 -0.64
C VAL A 200 0.94 8.85 0.01
N SER A 201 -0.30 9.29 0.09
CA SER A 201 -1.39 8.42 0.51
C SER A 201 -2.25 8.06 -0.69
N THR A 202 -2.51 6.76 -0.88
CA THR A 202 -3.25 6.22 -2.03
C THR A 202 -4.62 5.69 -1.67
N SER A 203 -4.79 5.16 -0.46
CA SER A 203 -6.07 4.70 0.08
C SER A 203 -6.63 5.69 1.07
N PRO A 204 -7.96 5.83 1.18
CA PRO A 204 -8.55 6.77 2.12
C PRO A 204 -8.22 6.40 3.57
N PRO A 205 -8.13 7.39 4.45
CA PRO A 205 -8.00 7.15 5.89
C PRO A 205 -9.25 6.44 6.41
N ILE A 206 -9.11 5.74 7.55
CA ILE A 206 -10.26 5.19 8.27
C ILE A 206 -10.58 6.06 9.48
N ILE A 207 -11.86 6.27 9.75
CA ILE A 207 -12.32 7.15 10.84
C ILE A 207 -12.81 6.29 12.01
N TYR A 208 -12.26 6.56 13.20
CA TYR A 208 -12.72 6.04 14.47
C TYR A 208 -13.00 7.17 15.45
N GLU A 209 -14.27 7.36 15.86
CA GLU A 209 -14.69 8.53 16.63
C GLU A 209 -14.20 9.83 15.98
N ASP A 210 -13.42 10.64 16.69
CA ASP A 210 -12.80 11.88 16.20
C ASP A 210 -11.33 11.69 15.74
N LEU A 211 -10.97 10.46 15.38
CA LEU A 211 -9.64 10.12 14.88
C LEU A 211 -9.67 9.74 13.41
N LEU A 212 -8.75 10.33 12.64
CA LEU A 212 -8.40 9.98 11.28
C LEU A 212 -7.13 9.14 11.31
N ILE A 213 -7.23 7.83 11.01
CA ILE A 213 -6.10 6.90 11.02
C ILE A 213 -5.66 6.66 9.58
N THR A 214 -4.37 6.82 9.29
CA THR A 214 -3.84 6.71 7.93
C THR A 214 -2.50 6.01 7.88
N GLY A 215 -2.28 5.28 6.79
CA GLY A 215 -0.99 4.83 6.32
C GLY A 215 -0.47 5.68 5.16
N SER A 216 0.51 5.14 4.43
CA SER A 216 1.11 5.83 3.28
C SER A 216 1.70 4.83 2.29
N ARG A 217 2.00 5.30 1.08
CA ARG A 217 2.96 4.69 0.16
C ARG A 217 4.27 5.46 0.24
N VAL A 218 5.38 4.76 0.30
CA VAL A 218 6.74 5.32 0.33
C VAL A 218 7.54 4.84 -0.87
N ALA A 219 8.78 5.29 -1.02
CA ALA A 219 9.69 4.82 -2.06
C ALA A 219 10.04 3.33 -1.85
N GLU A 220 10.44 2.66 -2.92
CA GLU A 220 10.88 1.25 -2.92
C GLU A 220 12.42 1.12 -2.87
N THR A 221 13.13 2.23 -2.70
CA THR A 221 14.60 2.30 -2.56
C THR A 221 15.03 2.10 -1.11
N ALA A 222 16.28 1.69 -0.90
CA ALA A 222 16.80 1.37 0.45
C ALA A 222 16.74 2.54 1.44
N ASP A 223 16.77 3.79 0.96
CA ASP A 223 16.67 5.03 1.74
C ASP A 223 15.23 5.51 1.96
N ALA A 224 14.25 4.71 1.61
CA ALA A 224 12.84 5.05 1.73
C ALA A 224 12.46 5.56 3.13
N ALA A 225 11.39 6.35 3.18
CA ALA A 225 10.77 6.75 4.43
C ALA A 225 10.14 5.56 5.16
N PRO A 226 10.05 5.58 6.50
CA PRO A 226 9.31 4.58 7.25
C PRO A 226 7.81 4.72 6.99
N GLY A 227 7.12 3.59 6.88
CA GLY A 227 5.69 3.53 6.61
C GLY A 227 4.79 3.64 7.83
N HIS A 228 5.17 4.42 8.83
CA HIS A 228 4.49 4.53 10.12
C HIS A 228 2.99 4.84 9.99
N ILE A 229 2.21 4.23 10.88
CA ILE A 229 0.77 4.47 10.97
C ILE A 229 0.53 5.62 11.94
N ARG A 230 -0.31 6.57 11.55
CA ARG A 230 -0.55 7.78 12.34
C ARG A 230 -2.04 8.08 12.45
N ALA A 231 -2.44 8.56 13.62
CA ALA A 231 -3.77 9.11 13.82
C ALA A 231 -3.71 10.62 14.06
N TYR A 232 -4.71 11.28 13.53
CA TYR A 232 -4.87 12.72 13.61
C TYR A 232 -6.27 13.06 14.10
N ASN A 233 -6.39 14.12 14.89
CA ASN A 233 -7.68 14.64 15.33
C ASN A 233 -8.46 15.22 14.14
N VAL A 234 -9.69 14.80 13.92
CA VAL A 234 -10.51 15.22 12.76
C VAL A 234 -10.86 16.70 12.79
N HIS A 235 -10.87 17.35 13.95
CA HIS A 235 -11.20 18.78 14.10
C HIS A 235 -9.98 19.66 13.83
N THR A 236 -8.82 19.29 14.38
CA THR A 236 -7.62 20.14 14.45
C THR A 236 -6.50 19.70 13.51
N GLY A 237 -6.48 18.44 13.05
CA GLY A 237 -5.36 17.88 12.31
C GLY A 237 -4.11 17.61 13.18
N ALA A 238 -4.19 17.75 14.50
CA ALA A 238 -3.10 17.41 15.40
C ALA A 238 -2.84 15.91 15.40
N LYS A 239 -1.55 15.50 15.36
CA LYS A 239 -1.15 14.09 15.49
C LYS A 239 -1.44 13.63 16.93
N GLU A 240 -2.28 12.61 17.09
CA GLU A 240 -2.67 12.06 18.38
C GLU A 240 -1.78 10.90 18.79
N TRP A 241 -1.47 9.99 17.84
CA TRP A 241 -0.56 8.88 18.07
C TRP A 241 0.17 8.46 16.79
N ILE A 242 1.26 7.72 16.97
CA ILE A 242 2.05 7.09 15.92
C ILE A 242 2.39 5.66 16.35
N PHE A 243 2.29 4.72 15.41
CA PHE A 243 2.82 3.36 15.53
C PHE A 243 4.00 3.19 14.57
N HIS A 244 5.16 2.87 15.12
CA HIS A 244 6.38 2.68 14.35
C HIS A 244 6.39 1.30 13.69
N THR A 245 6.21 1.25 12.38
CA THR A 245 6.28 0.00 11.60
C THR A 245 7.71 -0.51 11.44
N ILE A 246 8.71 0.36 11.64
CA ILE A 246 10.10 0.02 11.92
C ILE A 246 10.35 0.43 13.37
N PRO A 247 10.36 -0.54 14.32
CA PRO A 247 10.33 -0.25 15.74
C PRO A 247 11.57 0.50 16.24
N HIS A 248 11.36 1.42 17.17
CA HIS A 248 12.40 2.12 17.90
C HIS A 248 12.93 1.27 19.08
N PRO A 249 14.10 1.63 19.67
CA PRO A 249 14.64 0.93 20.83
C PRO A 249 13.63 0.81 21.98
N GLY A 250 13.41 -0.43 22.43
CA GLY A 250 12.45 -0.75 23.50
C GLY A 250 11.03 -1.05 23.03
N GLU A 251 10.71 -0.83 21.76
CA GLU A 251 9.42 -1.22 21.18
C GLU A 251 9.44 -2.67 20.73
N LYS A 252 8.26 -3.28 20.67
CA LYS A 252 8.08 -4.66 20.19
C LYS A 252 8.53 -4.79 18.73
N GLY A 253 9.32 -5.83 18.43
CA GLY A 253 9.83 -6.11 17.10
C GLY A 253 11.17 -5.43 16.77
N TYR A 254 11.68 -4.56 17.65
CA TYR A 254 12.99 -3.92 17.45
C TYR A 254 14.12 -4.94 17.24
N GLU A 255 14.09 -6.05 17.96
CA GLU A 255 15.08 -7.14 17.89
C GLU A 255 15.04 -7.91 16.56
N THR A 256 14.01 -7.72 15.76
CA THR A 256 13.87 -8.38 14.44
C THR A 256 14.65 -7.68 13.33
N TRP A 257 15.21 -6.52 13.61
CA TRP A 257 16.13 -5.77 12.78
C TRP A 257 17.53 -5.90 13.38
N GLN A 258 18.45 -6.57 12.69
CA GLN A 258 19.79 -6.82 13.26
C GLN A 258 20.64 -5.54 13.36
N ASP A 259 20.40 -4.57 12.50
CA ASP A 259 20.99 -3.24 12.64
C ASP A 259 20.24 -2.46 13.73
N PRO A 260 20.87 -2.11 14.86
CA PRO A 260 20.22 -1.37 15.94
C PRO A 260 19.83 0.06 15.53
N GLU A 261 20.31 0.57 14.42
CA GLU A 261 19.97 1.88 13.88
C GLU A 261 19.02 1.81 12.66
N ALA A 262 18.43 0.64 12.37
CA ALA A 262 17.50 0.44 11.27
C ALA A 262 16.41 1.52 11.22
N TYR A 263 15.80 1.87 12.36
CA TYR A 263 14.76 2.89 12.47
C TYR A 263 15.19 4.30 12.01
N LYS A 264 16.50 4.60 12.01
CA LYS A 264 17.02 5.89 11.55
C LYS A 264 17.21 5.97 10.03
N LYS A 265 17.36 4.84 9.35
CA LYS A 265 17.86 4.81 7.96
C LYS A 265 17.07 3.92 7.00
N LEU A 266 16.33 2.92 7.50
CA LEU A 266 15.53 2.02 6.67
C LEU A 266 14.07 2.46 6.59
N GLY A 267 13.37 2.02 5.56
CA GLY A 267 11.99 2.39 5.27
C GLY A 267 11.12 1.23 4.81
N GLY A 268 9.99 1.55 4.18
CA GLY A 268 8.97 0.58 3.82
C GLY A 268 8.08 0.19 4.99
N ALA A 269 7.61 -1.05 5.03
CA ALA A 269 6.66 -1.57 6.02
C ALA A 269 5.39 -0.70 6.12
N ASN A 270 4.96 -0.14 5.01
CA ASN A 270 3.92 0.87 4.92
C ASN A 270 2.55 0.28 4.62
N ASN A 271 1.49 0.96 5.03
CA ASN A 271 0.12 0.63 4.63
C ASN A 271 -0.33 1.51 3.47
N TRP A 272 -0.38 0.95 2.27
CA TRP A 272 -0.93 1.58 1.07
C TRP A 272 -2.29 1.00 0.66
N ALA A 273 -2.66 -0.12 1.25
CA ALA A 273 -3.82 -0.93 0.90
C ALA A 273 -5.14 -0.45 1.54
N GLY A 274 -5.06 0.41 2.56
CA GLY A 274 -6.17 0.76 3.44
C GLY A 274 -6.29 -0.19 4.63
N MET A 275 -7.27 0.06 5.49
CA MET A 275 -7.44 -0.60 6.80
C MET A 275 -8.86 -1.05 6.99
N SER A 276 -9.08 -1.94 7.97
CA SER A 276 -10.42 -2.33 8.46
C SER A 276 -10.54 -2.04 9.94
N LEU A 277 -11.77 -1.84 10.41
CA LEU A 277 -12.04 -1.40 11.78
C LEU A 277 -13.22 -2.17 12.39
N ASP A 278 -12.99 -2.81 13.52
CA ASP A 278 -14.06 -3.27 14.39
C ASP A 278 -14.53 -2.09 15.26
N LEU A 279 -15.63 -1.48 14.84
CA LEU A 279 -16.20 -0.31 15.54
C LEU A 279 -16.61 -0.61 16.98
N LYS A 280 -17.07 -1.84 17.26
CA LYS A 280 -17.56 -2.22 18.59
C LYS A 280 -16.43 -2.36 19.59
N LYS A 281 -15.28 -2.83 19.11
CA LYS A 281 -14.10 -3.11 19.93
C LYS A 281 -13.06 -2.00 19.89
N GLY A 282 -13.19 -1.08 18.94
CA GLY A 282 -12.18 -0.04 18.72
C GLY A 282 -10.84 -0.61 18.27
N ILE A 283 -10.83 -1.68 17.46
CA ILE A 283 -9.62 -2.31 16.96
C ILE A 283 -9.46 -2.01 15.47
N VAL A 284 -8.35 -1.40 15.08
CA VAL A 284 -7.98 -1.19 13.68
C VAL A 284 -7.01 -2.26 13.22
N TYR A 285 -7.26 -2.85 12.04
CA TYR A 285 -6.45 -3.89 11.43
C TYR A 285 -5.75 -3.35 10.19
N ILE A 286 -4.44 -3.48 10.18
CA ILE A 286 -3.53 -2.76 9.29
C ILE A 286 -2.66 -3.78 8.55
N PRO A 287 -2.91 -4.02 7.25
CA PRO A 287 -2.00 -4.79 6.43
C PRO A 287 -0.81 -3.92 6.00
N THR A 288 0.41 -4.39 6.23
CA THR A 288 1.63 -3.67 5.85
C THR A 288 2.31 -4.31 4.65
N GLY A 289 3.06 -3.50 3.91
CA GLY A 289 3.89 -3.91 2.80
C GLY A 289 5.30 -4.31 3.22
N SER A 290 6.14 -4.52 2.23
CA SER A 290 7.51 -4.96 2.36
C SER A 290 8.41 -3.92 3.02
N ALA A 291 9.52 -4.36 3.61
CA ALA A 291 10.61 -3.47 3.98
C ALA A 291 11.37 -3.07 2.71
N SER A 292 11.70 -1.78 2.55
CA SER A 292 12.47 -1.30 1.40
C SER A 292 13.95 -1.74 1.52
N GLY A 293 14.66 -2.06 0.46
CA GLY A 293 14.31 -2.35 -0.92
C GLY A 293 13.92 -3.82 -1.10
N ASP A 294 13.07 -4.01 -2.05
CA ASP A 294 12.23 -5.21 -2.14
C ASP A 294 12.96 -6.49 -2.52
N PHE A 295 14.08 -6.43 -3.27
CA PHE A 295 14.65 -7.61 -3.93
C PHE A 295 16.06 -7.99 -3.44
N TYR A 296 16.66 -7.19 -2.59
CA TYR A 296 17.92 -7.45 -1.92
C TYR A 296 17.90 -6.82 -0.52
N GLY A 297 18.02 -7.65 0.49
CA GLY A 297 17.91 -7.28 1.90
C GLY A 297 19.19 -7.44 2.72
N GLY A 298 20.37 -7.60 2.08
CA GLY A 298 21.62 -7.85 2.79
C GLY A 298 22.08 -6.74 3.76
N TYR A 299 21.43 -5.57 3.71
CA TYR A 299 21.65 -4.45 4.64
C TYR A 299 20.52 -4.30 5.67
N ARG A 300 19.49 -5.17 5.63
CA ARG A 300 18.35 -5.20 6.56
C ARG A 300 18.13 -6.60 7.14
N GLU A 301 19.21 -7.25 7.59
CA GLU A 301 19.14 -8.60 8.13
C GLU A 301 18.09 -8.72 9.25
N GLY A 302 17.45 -9.90 9.34
CA GLY A 302 16.40 -10.22 10.31
C GLY A 302 15.04 -10.46 9.65
N SER A 303 13.99 -10.73 10.42
CA SER A 303 12.64 -10.93 9.88
C SER A 303 11.92 -9.63 9.52
N ASN A 304 12.41 -8.48 10.00
CA ASN A 304 11.96 -7.12 9.68
C ASN A 304 10.50 -6.81 10.09
N LEU A 305 10.12 -7.03 11.35
CA LEU A 305 8.81 -6.58 11.83
C LEU A 305 8.73 -5.03 11.84
N PHE A 306 7.63 -4.43 11.42
CA PHE A 306 6.33 -5.01 11.07
C PHE A 306 6.10 -5.00 9.54
N ALA A 307 7.12 -5.28 8.74
CA ALA A 307 6.90 -5.48 7.30
C ALA A 307 6.06 -6.75 7.06
N ASN A 308 5.29 -6.76 5.97
CA ASN A 308 4.47 -7.90 5.50
C ASN A 308 3.60 -8.50 6.61
N SER A 309 3.01 -7.66 7.45
CA SER A 309 2.29 -8.06 8.64
C SER A 309 0.85 -7.58 8.62
N LEU A 310 -0.05 -8.40 9.14
CA LEU A 310 -1.35 -7.93 9.59
C LEU A 310 -1.20 -7.52 11.05
N VAL A 311 -1.39 -6.24 11.33
CA VAL A 311 -1.20 -5.64 12.66
C VAL A 311 -2.54 -5.19 13.21
N ALA A 312 -2.86 -5.53 14.44
CA ALA A 312 -4.02 -5.05 15.18
C ALA A 312 -3.59 -4.06 16.26
N LEU A 313 -4.17 -2.87 16.22
CA LEU A 313 -3.94 -1.80 17.20
C LEU A 313 -5.26 -1.36 17.83
N ASP A 314 -5.19 -0.88 19.07
CA ASP A 314 -6.25 -0.07 19.65
C ASP A 314 -6.39 1.22 18.82
N ALA A 315 -7.56 1.43 18.24
CA ALA A 315 -7.80 2.54 17.32
C ALA A 315 -7.72 3.91 17.99
N LYS A 316 -7.97 3.96 19.31
CA LYS A 316 -7.96 5.21 20.08
C LYS A 316 -6.58 5.64 20.53
N THR A 317 -5.72 4.68 20.86
CA THR A 317 -4.41 4.96 21.48
C THR A 317 -3.24 4.61 20.58
N GLY A 318 -3.43 3.79 19.53
CA GLY A 318 -2.35 3.23 18.72
C GLY A 318 -1.58 2.11 19.41
N GLU A 319 -2.01 1.67 20.60
CA GLU A 319 -1.36 0.59 21.35
C GLU A 319 -1.45 -0.74 20.59
N TYR A 320 -0.33 -1.46 20.59
CA TYR A 320 -0.23 -2.78 19.96
C TYR A 320 -1.08 -3.83 20.68
N ILE A 321 -1.86 -4.62 19.90
CA ILE A 321 -2.64 -5.75 20.42
C ILE A 321 -2.01 -7.06 19.96
N TRP A 322 -1.98 -7.31 18.65
CA TRP A 322 -1.35 -8.50 18.07
C TRP A 322 -0.89 -8.26 16.62
N HIS A 323 -0.08 -9.13 16.09
CA HIS A 323 0.28 -9.17 14.67
C HIS A 323 0.50 -10.59 14.20
N PHE A 324 0.47 -10.76 12.89
CA PHE A 324 0.99 -11.94 12.21
C PHE A 324 1.77 -11.51 10.97
N GLN A 325 3.04 -11.94 10.87
CA GLN A 325 3.88 -11.67 9.72
C GLN A 325 3.67 -12.76 8.66
N THR A 326 3.18 -12.39 7.48
CA THR A 326 2.83 -13.32 6.40
C THR A 326 4.01 -13.64 5.49
N VAL A 327 5.06 -12.84 5.51
CA VAL A 327 6.34 -13.09 4.84
C VAL A 327 7.48 -12.59 5.72
N HIS A 328 8.40 -13.46 6.07
CA HIS A 328 9.60 -13.10 6.80
C HIS A 328 10.69 -12.64 5.83
N HIS A 329 11.37 -11.52 6.12
CA HIS A 329 12.47 -11.00 5.30
C HIS A 329 12.14 -11.00 3.82
N ASP A 330 11.12 -10.25 3.45
CA ASP A 330 10.59 -10.27 2.08
C ASP A 330 11.63 -9.82 1.05
N LEU A 331 11.80 -10.61 -0.01
CA LEU A 331 12.67 -10.37 -1.15
C LEU A 331 11.89 -10.45 -2.48
N TRP A 332 10.55 -10.40 -2.44
CA TRP A 332 9.70 -10.71 -3.60
C TRP A 332 8.57 -9.70 -3.81
N ASP A 333 8.57 -8.60 -3.05
CA ASP A 333 7.48 -7.60 -3.07
C ASP A 333 6.11 -8.25 -2.77
N ARG A 334 6.03 -9.00 -1.65
CA ARG A 334 4.82 -9.71 -1.22
C ARG A 334 4.01 -8.93 -0.20
N ASP A 335 3.78 -7.66 -0.48
CA ASP A 335 2.91 -6.79 0.30
C ASP A 335 1.56 -7.43 0.61
N LEU A 336 0.97 -7.08 1.74
CA LEU A 336 -0.45 -7.30 1.96
C LEU A 336 -1.26 -6.24 1.18
N PRO A 337 -1.93 -6.62 0.07
CA PRO A 337 -2.34 -5.65 -0.94
C PRO A 337 -3.69 -5.00 -0.68
N ALA A 338 -4.48 -5.51 0.28
CA ALA A 338 -5.86 -5.08 0.51
C ALA A 338 -6.19 -5.03 1.99
N ASN A 339 -7.13 -4.15 2.34
CA ASN A 339 -7.72 -4.16 3.67
C ASN A 339 -8.45 -5.49 3.93
N PRO A 340 -8.27 -6.09 5.13
CA PRO A 340 -8.84 -7.40 5.46
C PRO A 340 -10.37 -7.34 5.65
N ASN A 341 -11.04 -8.47 5.42
CA ASN A 341 -12.46 -8.61 5.68
C ASN A 341 -12.69 -9.10 7.12
N LEU A 342 -13.53 -8.41 7.90
CA LEU A 342 -13.93 -8.87 9.24
C LEU A 342 -15.18 -9.75 9.10
N VAL A 343 -15.09 -11.00 9.50
CA VAL A 343 -16.13 -12.02 9.26
C VAL A 343 -16.51 -12.73 10.55
N ASP A 344 -17.74 -13.22 10.62
CA ASP A 344 -18.23 -14.00 11.74
C ASP A 344 -18.50 -15.44 11.26
N LEU A 345 -17.61 -16.36 11.64
CA LEU A 345 -17.67 -17.76 11.22
C LEU A 345 -18.52 -18.60 12.16
N ASN A 346 -19.01 -19.72 11.65
CA ASN A 346 -19.61 -20.77 12.43
C ASN A 346 -18.97 -22.12 12.06
N GLN A 347 -18.01 -22.55 12.86
CA GLN A 347 -17.35 -23.84 12.69
C GLN A 347 -17.81 -24.82 13.76
N ASP A 348 -18.48 -25.88 13.37
CA ASP A 348 -18.99 -26.93 14.25
C ASP A 348 -19.85 -26.38 15.42
N GLY A 349 -20.65 -25.34 15.16
CA GLY A 349 -21.48 -24.68 16.15
C GLY A 349 -20.74 -23.65 17.03
N LYS A 350 -19.42 -23.50 16.88
CA LYS A 350 -18.63 -22.47 17.55
C LYS A 350 -18.59 -21.20 16.69
N LYS A 351 -19.04 -20.10 17.25
CA LYS A 351 -18.88 -18.77 16.62
C LYS A 351 -17.44 -18.27 16.81
N ILE A 352 -16.84 -17.79 15.74
CA ILE A 352 -15.49 -17.20 15.72
C ILE A 352 -15.59 -15.83 15.03
N GLU A 353 -15.27 -14.78 15.76
CA GLU A 353 -15.10 -13.46 15.19
C GLU A 353 -13.72 -13.44 14.51
N ALA A 354 -13.71 -13.60 13.19
CA ALA A 354 -12.49 -13.80 12.43
C ALA A 354 -12.15 -12.60 11.53
N ILE A 355 -10.94 -12.64 11.01
CA ILE A 355 -10.44 -11.72 10.00
C ILE A 355 -9.81 -12.52 8.87
N ALA A 356 -10.13 -12.19 7.62
CA ALA A 356 -9.60 -12.82 6.42
C ALA A 356 -8.74 -11.84 5.63
N GLN A 357 -7.46 -12.16 5.46
CA GLN A 357 -6.48 -11.36 4.74
C GLN A 357 -6.06 -12.06 3.46
N ILE A 358 -6.41 -11.50 2.30
CA ILE A 358 -5.90 -11.96 1.00
C ILE A 358 -4.47 -11.45 0.76
N THR A 359 -3.69 -12.17 -0.02
CA THR A 359 -2.28 -11.85 -0.28
C THR A 359 -1.93 -11.86 -1.77
N LYS A 360 -0.81 -11.22 -2.13
CA LYS A 360 -0.22 -11.29 -3.48
C LYS A 360 0.14 -12.73 -3.89
N GLN A 361 0.45 -13.61 -2.93
CA GLN A 361 0.73 -15.02 -3.19
C GLN A 361 -0.52 -15.83 -3.57
N GLY A 362 -1.72 -15.26 -3.43
CA GLY A 362 -2.98 -15.97 -3.67
C GLY A 362 -3.43 -16.81 -2.48
N PHE A 363 -2.91 -16.54 -1.29
CA PHE A 363 -3.35 -17.14 -0.03
C PHE A 363 -4.40 -16.27 0.66
N ILE A 364 -5.18 -16.90 1.54
CA ILE A 364 -6.03 -16.24 2.52
C ILE A 364 -5.55 -16.67 3.89
N PHE A 365 -5.02 -15.73 4.68
CA PHE A 365 -4.75 -15.98 6.08
C PHE A 365 -5.98 -15.62 6.90
N MET A 366 -6.32 -16.49 7.86
CA MET A 366 -7.49 -16.28 8.72
C MET A 366 -7.12 -16.40 10.19
N PHE A 367 -7.54 -15.40 10.97
CA PHE A 367 -7.24 -15.33 12.41
C PHE A 367 -8.52 -15.02 13.21
N ASP A 368 -8.56 -15.46 14.47
CA ASP A 368 -9.45 -14.83 15.46
C ASP A 368 -9.03 -13.36 15.59
N ARG A 369 -9.94 -12.43 15.28
CA ARG A 369 -9.61 -11.01 15.19
C ARG A 369 -9.29 -10.35 16.54
N ASN A 370 -9.60 -11.03 17.66
CA ASN A 370 -9.30 -10.52 19.00
C ASN A 370 -7.89 -10.89 19.45
N THR A 371 -7.44 -12.10 19.09
CA THR A 371 -6.22 -12.69 19.65
C THR A 371 -5.09 -12.85 18.64
N GLY A 372 -5.41 -12.85 17.34
CA GLY A 372 -4.44 -13.16 16.28
C GLY A 372 -4.15 -14.65 16.13
N GLU A 373 -4.85 -15.53 16.88
CA GLU A 373 -4.68 -16.98 16.75
C GLU A 373 -5.21 -17.45 15.38
N PRO A 374 -4.45 -18.28 14.66
CA PRO A 374 -4.89 -18.80 13.37
C PRO A 374 -6.18 -19.63 13.47
N VAL A 375 -7.15 -19.37 12.58
CA VAL A 375 -8.38 -20.16 12.45
C VAL A 375 -8.10 -21.52 11.81
N PHE A 376 -7.18 -21.55 10.86
CA PHE A 376 -6.69 -22.77 10.20
C PHE A 376 -5.20 -22.90 10.43
N GLU A 377 -4.70 -24.15 10.35
CA GLU A 377 -3.26 -24.43 10.51
C GLU A 377 -2.42 -23.63 9.52
N ILE A 378 -1.36 -23.00 10.01
CA ILE A 378 -0.31 -22.34 9.23
C ILE A 378 0.99 -23.08 9.49
N LYS A 379 1.70 -23.46 8.42
CA LYS A 379 2.97 -24.22 8.52
C LYS A 379 4.15 -23.35 8.16
N GLU A 380 5.11 -23.25 9.06
CA GLU A 380 6.44 -22.75 8.76
C GLU A 380 7.15 -23.73 7.82
N THR A 381 7.22 -23.36 6.55
CA THR A 381 7.75 -24.20 5.48
C THR A 381 9.15 -23.74 5.10
N LYS A 382 10.10 -24.69 5.08
CA LYS A 382 11.48 -24.42 4.66
C LYS A 382 11.53 -23.92 3.22
N VAL A 383 12.32 -22.87 2.98
CA VAL A 383 12.54 -22.27 1.67
C VAL A 383 14.01 -22.27 1.29
N SER A 384 14.30 -22.02 0.00
CA SER A 384 15.67 -21.97 -0.50
C SER A 384 16.50 -20.94 0.23
N GLN A 385 17.73 -21.31 0.55
CA GLN A 385 18.76 -20.43 1.13
C GLN A 385 19.84 -20.05 0.11
N GLU A 386 19.66 -20.45 -1.14
CA GLU A 386 20.56 -20.07 -2.24
C GLU A 386 20.28 -18.63 -2.64
N ALA A 387 21.16 -17.71 -2.23
CA ALA A 387 20.98 -16.28 -2.40
C ALA A 387 22.25 -15.59 -2.93
N LEU A 388 22.12 -14.35 -3.31
CA LEU A 388 23.23 -13.49 -3.71
C LEU A 388 24.20 -13.25 -2.53
N PRO A 389 25.50 -13.07 -2.80
CA PRO A 389 26.47 -12.81 -1.74
C PRO A 389 26.08 -11.63 -0.85
N GLY A 390 26.06 -11.88 0.47
CA GLY A 390 25.65 -10.88 1.48
C GLY A 390 24.15 -10.88 1.80
N GLU A 391 23.33 -11.61 1.05
CA GLU A 391 21.92 -11.84 1.39
C GLU A 391 21.80 -12.99 2.40
N LYS A 392 20.87 -12.86 3.36
CA LYS A 392 20.56 -13.89 4.36
C LYS A 392 19.05 -14.12 4.41
N PRO A 393 18.51 -14.95 3.51
CA PRO A 393 17.08 -15.25 3.48
C PRO A 393 16.61 -15.85 4.80
N TRP A 394 15.37 -15.54 5.19
CA TRP A 394 14.77 -16.22 6.34
C TRP A 394 14.54 -17.70 6.01
N PRO A 395 14.84 -18.63 6.95
CA PRO A 395 14.89 -20.06 6.63
C PRO A 395 13.55 -20.72 6.34
N THR A 396 12.45 -20.09 6.78
CA THR A 396 11.09 -20.59 6.60
C THR A 396 10.15 -19.48 6.18
N GLN A 397 9.00 -19.86 5.59
CA GLN A 397 7.90 -18.94 5.32
C GLN A 397 6.57 -19.55 5.78
N PRO A 398 5.66 -18.77 6.35
CA PRO A 398 4.36 -19.25 6.80
C PRO A 398 3.44 -19.53 5.60
N ILE A 399 2.93 -20.74 5.48
CA ILE A 399 2.01 -21.15 4.43
C ILE A 399 0.74 -21.69 5.08
N PRO A 400 -0.44 -21.09 4.82
CA PRO A 400 -1.69 -21.60 5.35
C PRO A 400 -2.05 -22.94 4.67
N VAL A 401 -2.51 -23.89 5.48
CA VAL A 401 -3.01 -25.18 4.96
C VAL A 401 -4.41 -25.02 4.38
N LEU A 402 -5.20 -24.18 5.01
CA LEU A 402 -6.52 -23.71 4.59
C LEU A 402 -6.64 -22.22 4.93
N PRO A 403 -7.45 -21.43 4.20
CA PRO A 403 -8.17 -21.79 2.97
C PRO A 403 -7.26 -22.23 1.83
N GLU A 404 -7.84 -23.02 0.87
CA GLU A 404 -7.14 -23.38 -0.36
C GLU A 404 -6.71 -22.11 -1.10
N PRO A 405 -5.50 -22.09 -1.72
CA PRO A 405 -5.04 -20.94 -2.50
C PRO A 405 -6.03 -20.59 -3.62
N PHE A 406 -6.36 -19.31 -3.77
CA PHE A 406 -7.29 -18.85 -4.81
C PHE A 406 -6.62 -18.52 -6.14
N ALA A 407 -5.28 -18.58 -6.21
CA ALA A 407 -4.49 -18.40 -7.43
C ALA A 407 -3.58 -19.61 -7.65
N ARG A 408 -3.19 -19.88 -8.89
CA ARG A 408 -2.19 -20.90 -9.19
C ARG A 408 -0.88 -20.59 -8.47
N GLN A 409 -0.25 -21.60 -7.87
CA GLN A 409 0.93 -21.46 -7.02
C GLN A 409 2.24 -21.78 -7.76
N LYS A 410 2.16 -22.35 -8.96
CA LYS A 410 3.31 -22.76 -9.76
C LYS A 410 3.13 -22.37 -11.22
N PHE A 411 4.25 -22.02 -11.84
CA PHE A 411 4.35 -21.83 -13.27
C PHE A 411 5.38 -22.84 -13.80
N GLU A 412 4.90 -23.86 -14.48
CA GLU A 412 5.71 -24.96 -14.98
C GLU A 412 5.77 -24.95 -16.51
N GLU A 413 6.68 -25.75 -17.08
CA GLU A 413 6.91 -25.79 -18.54
C GLU A 413 5.64 -26.13 -19.34
N GLN A 414 4.79 -27.02 -18.81
CA GLN A 414 3.51 -27.37 -19.43
C GLN A 414 2.49 -26.24 -19.48
N ASP A 415 2.66 -25.22 -18.62
CA ASP A 415 1.77 -24.06 -18.54
C ASP A 415 2.11 -22.99 -19.56
N VAL A 416 3.24 -23.10 -20.26
CA VAL A 416 3.63 -22.14 -21.30
C VAL A 416 2.56 -22.09 -22.40
N THR A 417 2.20 -20.88 -22.80
CA THR A 417 1.12 -20.62 -23.77
C THR A 417 1.23 -21.47 -25.03
N ARG A 418 0.07 -21.86 -25.60
CA ARG A 418 -0.07 -22.65 -26.81
C ARG A 418 -0.98 -21.96 -27.83
N ILE A 419 -0.97 -20.64 -27.88
CA ILE A 419 -1.79 -19.87 -28.83
C ILE A 419 -1.45 -20.25 -30.28
N SER A 420 -0.17 -20.46 -30.59
CA SER A 420 0.32 -21.02 -31.83
C SER A 420 1.59 -21.84 -31.58
N ASP A 421 1.94 -22.74 -32.50
CA ASP A 421 3.16 -23.55 -32.39
C ASP A 421 4.42 -22.67 -32.39
N SER A 422 4.47 -21.63 -33.21
CA SER A 422 5.60 -20.71 -33.28
C SER A 422 5.75 -19.90 -31.98
N THR A 423 4.65 -19.34 -31.48
CA THR A 423 4.64 -18.62 -30.19
C THR A 423 5.05 -19.56 -29.05
N HIS A 424 4.53 -20.78 -29.04
CA HIS A 424 4.89 -21.76 -28.00
C HIS A 424 6.39 -22.03 -27.96
N GLN A 425 7.04 -22.26 -29.10
CA GLN A 425 8.48 -22.51 -29.16
C GLN A 425 9.30 -21.34 -28.61
N ILE A 426 8.98 -20.12 -29.04
CA ILE A 426 9.67 -18.91 -28.57
C ILE A 426 9.51 -18.73 -27.06
N MET A 427 8.27 -18.86 -26.58
CA MET A 427 7.97 -18.68 -25.16
C MET A 427 8.58 -19.79 -24.30
N LEU A 428 8.65 -21.01 -24.82
CA LEU A 428 9.28 -22.14 -24.15
C LEU A 428 10.79 -21.94 -24.01
N GLU A 429 11.46 -21.42 -25.04
CA GLU A 429 12.89 -21.07 -24.97
C GLU A 429 13.12 -19.98 -23.91
N ARG A 430 12.32 -18.93 -23.91
CA ARG A 430 12.40 -17.86 -22.89
C ARG A 430 12.14 -18.40 -21.49
N TYR A 431 11.14 -19.28 -21.30
CA TYR A 431 10.86 -19.92 -20.02
C TYR A 431 12.08 -20.69 -19.48
N ARG A 432 12.78 -21.43 -20.34
CA ARG A 432 13.94 -22.27 -19.96
C ARG A 432 15.18 -21.48 -19.58
N GLN A 433 15.26 -20.19 -19.97
CA GLN A 433 16.38 -19.30 -19.59
C GLN A 433 16.36 -18.93 -18.11
N ILE A 434 15.18 -18.93 -17.46
CA ILE A 434 15.02 -18.59 -16.05
C ILE A 434 15.16 -19.86 -15.18
N LYS A 435 16.05 -19.82 -14.20
CA LYS A 435 16.41 -21.02 -13.41
C LYS A 435 15.58 -21.20 -12.15
N HIS A 436 15.31 -20.12 -11.40
CA HIS A 436 14.61 -20.19 -10.13
C HIS A 436 13.10 -20.12 -10.35
N LYS A 437 12.37 -21.15 -9.88
CA LYS A 437 10.95 -21.38 -10.18
C LYS A 437 10.06 -21.46 -8.94
N ASP A 438 10.64 -21.60 -7.77
CA ASP A 438 9.90 -21.66 -6.51
C ASP A 438 9.49 -20.27 -6.06
N MET A 439 8.30 -20.13 -5.50
CA MET A 439 7.69 -18.85 -5.08
C MET A 439 8.62 -18.04 -4.15
N TYR A 440 9.35 -18.72 -3.26
CA TYR A 440 10.26 -18.13 -2.29
C TYR A 440 11.73 -18.46 -2.58
N ALA A 441 12.07 -18.74 -3.84
CA ALA A 441 13.48 -18.77 -4.23
C ALA A 441 14.01 -17.33 -4.23
N PRO A 442 15.12 -17.05 -3.51
CA PRO A 442 15.69 -15.70 -3.50
C PRO A 442 16.02 -15.21 -4.91
N PRO A 443 15.87 -13.91 -5.18
CA PRO A 443 16.24 -13.32 -6.46
C PRO A 443 17.69 -13.60 -6.86
N SER A 444 17.95 -13.84 -8.15
CA SER A 444 19.26 -14.27 -8.61
C SER A 444 19.68 -13.66 -9.95
N LYS A 445 21.00 -13.71 -10.24
CA LYS A 445 21.56 -13.35 -11.54
C LYS A 445 21.17 -14.35 -12.65
N ALA A 446 20.77 -15.58 -12.28
CA ALA A 446 20.31 -16.59 -13.23
C ALA A 446 18.82 -16.45 -13.59
N GLY A 447 18.18 -15.44 -13.04
CA GLY A 447 16.77 -15.14 -13.19
C GLY A 447 15.86 -15.92 -12.24
N SER A 448 14.75 -15.31 -11.90
CA SER A 448 13.72 -15.86 -11.02
C SER A 448 12.34 -15.63 -11.64
N TRP A 449 11.50 -16.65 -11.63
CA TRP A 449 10.07 -16.50 -11.91
C TRP A 449 9.37 -15.96 -10.67
N ILE A 450 8.58 -14.92 -10.86
CA ILE A 450 7.69 -14.40 -9.83
C ILE A 450 6.27 -14.82 -10.22
N PHE A 451 5.74 -15.79 -9.47
CA PHE A 451 4.41 -16.32 -9.71
C PHE A 451 3.73 -16.76 -8.40
N PRO A 452 2.49 -16.30 -8.09
CA PRO A 452 1.80 -15.21 -8.81
C PRO A 452 2.70 -14.00 -9.02
N GLY A 453 2.43 -13.21 -10.06
CA GLY A 453 3.29 -12.10 -10.46
C GLY A 453 3.35 -10.94 -9.47
N PHE A 454 4.03 -9.85 -9.82
CA PHE A 454 4.04 -8.63 -9.00
C PHE A 454 2.67 -7.96 -8.89
N ASP A 455 1.82 -8.12 -9.93
CA ASP A 455 0.40 -7.74 -9.87
C ASP A 455 -0.39 -8.56 -8.82
N GLY A 456 0.24 -9.61 -8.26
CA GLY A 456 -0.33 -10.47 -7.23
C GLY A 456 -1.38 -11.46 -7.73
N GLY A 457 -1.63 -12.50 -6.93
CA GLY A 457 -2.85 -13.28 -6.99
C GLY A 457 -4.02 -12.40 -6.54
N GLY A 458 -3.91 -11.75 -5.37
CA GLY A 458 -4.81 -10.70 -4.91
C GLY A 458 -4.17 -9.31 -4.97
N GLU A 459 -5.00 -8.28 -5.16
CA GLU A 459 -4.60 -6.89 -5.27
C GLU A 459 -5.52 -5.94 -4.48
N TRP A 460 -5.25 -4.62 -4.53
CA TRP A 460 -5.94 -3.60 -3.75
C TRP A 460 -7.47 -3.55 -3.93
N GLY A 461 -7.99 -4.13 -5.01
CA GLY A 461 -9.42 -4.34 -5.16
C GLY A 461 -10.03 -5.15 -4.01
N GLY A 462 -9.23 -6.00 -3.38
CA GLY A 462 -9.63 -6.77 -2.20
C GLY A 462 -10.58 -7.91 -2.52
N ALA A 463 -11.25 -8.40 -1.48
CA ALA A 463 -12.26 -9.44 -1.59
C ALA A 463 -13.61 -8.95 -1.08
N SER A 464 -14.69 -9.53 -1.62
CA SER A 464 -16.06 -9.34 -1.15
C SER A 464 -16.52 -10.55 -0.36
N VAL A 465 -17.26 -10.36 0.72
CA VAL A 465 -17.80 -11.46 1.51
C VAL A 465 -19.31 -11.32 1.64
N ASP A 466 -20.01 -12.40 1.35
CA ASP A 466 -21.42 -12.53 1.70
C ASP A 466 -21.54 -12.84 3.20
N PRO A 467 -22.11 -11.95 4.02
CA PRO A 467 -22.20 -12.12 5.47
C PRO A 467 -23.20 -13.21 5.90
N GLU A 468 -24.04 -13.69 5.00
CA GLU A 468 -25.01 -14.74 5.30
C GLU A 468 -24.43 -16.14 5.09
N THR A 469 -23.70 -16.32 3.99
CA THR A 469 -23.11 -17.61 3.61
C THR A 469 -21.66 -17.78 4.03
N GLN A 470 -20.99 -16.68 4.40
CA GLN A 470 -19.55 -16.62 4.68
C GLN A 470 -18.72 -17.10 3.48
N VAL A 471 -19.18 -16.81 2.27
CA VAL A 471 -18.43 -17.05 1.04
C VAL A 471 -17.68 -15.78 0.66
N LEU A 472 -16.38 -15.91 0.54
CA LEU A 472 -15.48 -14.85 0.07
C LEU A 472 -15.32 -14.98 -1.45
N TYR A 473 -15.45 -13.85 -2.14
CA TYR A 473 -15.23 -13.75 -3.58
C TYR A 473 -14.00 -12.88 -3.84
N VAL A 474 -13.05 -13.41 -4.60
CA VAL A 474 -11.80 -12.71 -4.93
C VAL A 474 -11.41 -13.00 -6.37
N ASN A 475 -11.05 -11.96 -7.10
CA ASN A 475 -10.40 -12.10 -8.41
C ASN A 475 -8.90 -12.32 -8.24
N SER A 476 -8.28 -13.08 -9.15
CA SER A 476 -6.83 -13.21 -9.21
C SER A 476 -6.28 -12.88 -10.59
N SER A 477 -5.03 -12.39 -10.62
CA SER A 477 -4.21 -12.29 -11.83
C SER A 477 -3.32 -13.53 -11.92
N GLU A 478 -3.22 -14.07 -13.15
CA GLU A 478 -2.51 -15.32 -13.43
C GLU A 478 -1.34 -15.11 -14.42
N ILE A 479 -0.75 -13.91 -14.41
CA ILE A 479 0.33 -13.55 -15.33
C ILE A 479 1.67 -13.74 -14.64
N PRO A 480 2.58 -14.62 -15.16
CA PRO A 480 3.93 -14.73 -14.64
C PRO A 480 4.77 -13.49 -14.98
N TRP A 481 5.70 -13.17 -14.08
CA TRP A 481 6.72 -12.16 -14.28
C TRP A 481 8.09 -12.79 -14.14
N SER A 482 9.09 -12.22 -14.79
CA SER A 482 10.48 -12.62 -14.64
C SER A 482 11.31 -11.46 -14.09
N MET A 483 12.30 -11.81 -13.28
CA MET A 483 13.23 -10.87 -12.70
C MET A 483 14.64 -11.42 -12.79
N VAL A 484 15.61 -10.55 -13.11
CA VAL A 484 17.03 -10.85 -13.09
C VAL A 484 17.73 -9.84 -12.21
N MET A 485 18.59 -10.29 -11.33
CA MET A 485 19.43 -9.42 -10.52
C MET A 485 20.76 -9.17 -11.22
N VAL A 486 21.26 -7.94 -11.11
CA VAL A 486 22.58 -7.53 -11.60
C VAL A 486 23.33 -6.86 -10.46
N ASP A 487 24.66 -6.74 -10.60
CA ASP A 487 25.43 -5.95 -9.65
C ASP A 487 24.92 -4.51 -9.68
N ALA A 488 24.77 -3.91 -8.51
CA ALA A 488 24.47 -2.50 -8.43
C ALA A 488 25.63 -1.73 -9.07
N PRO A 489 25.35 -0.71 -9.87
CA PRO A 489 26.40 0.03 -10.54
C PRO A 489 27.39 0.63 -9.54
N GLY A 490 28.67 0.28 -9.67
CA GLY A 490 29.74 0.90 -8.88
C GLY A 490 29.90 2.39 -9.23
N GLN A 491 30.81 3.06 -8.54
CA GLN A 491 31.15 4.46 -8.82
C GLN A 491 32.05 4.60 -10.07
N THR A 492 32.52 3.50 -10.64
CA THR A 492 33.36 3.48 -11.85
C THR A 492 32.68 2.73 -12.97
N ASP A 493 32.94 3.14 -14.20
CA ASP A 493 32.58 2.42 -15.41
C ASP A 493 33.50 1.20 -15.64
N ASP A 494 33.17 0.35 -16.63
CA ASP A 494 33.91 -0.89 -16.93
C ASP A 494 35.39 -0.66 -17.30
N ASP A 495 35.75 0.53 -17.74
CA ASP A 495 37.12 0.96 -18.06
C ASP A 495 37.89 1.54 -16.86
N GLY A 496 37.23 1.59 -15.67
CA GLY A 496 37.80 2.14 -14.43
C GLY A 496 37.71 3.67 -14.31
N SER A 497 37.11 4.37 -15.26
CA SER A 497 36.83 5.80 -15.14
C SER A 497 35.74 6.08 -14.10
N ILE A 498 35.79 7.22 -13.42
CA ILE A 498 34.75 7.65 -12.47
C ILE A 498 33.51 8.02 -13.28
N LYS A 499 32.38 7.41 -12.95
CA LYS A 499 31.09 7.74 -13.55
C LYS A 499 30.75 9.21 -13.36
N SER A 500 30.13 9.78 -14.38
CA SER A 500 29.59 11.13 -14.26
C SER A 500 28.53 11.20 -13.15
N PRO A 501 28.35 12.35 -12.50
CA PRO A 501 27.30 12.53 -11.51
C PRO A 501 25.92 12.14 -12.03
N GLY A 502 25.58 12.51 -13.27
CA GLY A 502 24.31 12.18 -13.90
C GLY A 502 24.13 10.69 -14.12
N ARG A 503 25.18 10.00 -14.59
CA ARG A 503 25.17 8.53 -14.72
C ARG A 503 24.99 7.85 -13.37
N SER A 504 25.66 8.30 -12.33
CA SER A 504 25.53 7.75 -10.98
C SER A 504 24.11 7.88 -10.43
N ILE A 505 23.47 9.04 -10.63
CA ILE A 505 22.06 9.25 -10.24
C ILE A 505 21.12 8.36 -11.06
N TYR A 506 21.36 8.23 -12.36
CA TYR A 506 20.59 7.32 -13.22
C TYR A 506 20.69 5.88 -12.74
N ASP A 507 21.88 5.40 -12.47
CA ASP A 507 22.16 4.05 -12.02
C ASP A 507 21.53 3.75 -10.65
N THR A 508 21.39 4.77 -9.80
CA THR A 508 20.78 4.61 -8.47
C THR A 508 19.25 4.60 -8.52
N HIS A 509 18.64 5.46 -9.33
CA HIS A 509 17.22 5.76 -9.24
C HIS A 509 16.38 5.38 -10.48
N CYS A 510 17.02 5.24 -11.65
CA CYS A 510 16.30 5.10 -12.93
C CYS A 510 16.53 3.75 -13.60
N PHE A 511 17.71 3.18 -13.42
CA PHE A 511 18.19 1.96 -14.06
C PHE A 511 17.23 0.77 -13.91
N ALA A 512 16.67 0.55 -12.70
CA ALA A 512 15.80 -0.58 -12.42
C ALA A 512 14.59 -0.68 -13.37
N CYS A 513 14.09 0.47 -13.83
CA CYS A 513 12.95 0.55 -14.74
C CYS A 513 13.37 0.76 -16.20
N HIS A 514 14.39 1.57 -16.45
CA HIS A 514 14.76 1.99 -17.81
C HIS A 514 15.93 1.23 -18.41
N GLY A 515 16.53 0.29 -17.65
CA GLY A 515 17.63 -0.58 -18.12
C GLY A 515 19.00 0.12 -18.14
N VAL A 516 20.09 -0.68 -18.13
CA VAL A 516 21.48 -0.19 -18.15
C VAL A 516 21.80 0.56 -19.45
N ASP A 517 21.14 0.20 -20.53
CA ASP A 517 21.34 0.73 -21.88
C ASP A 517 20.27 1.77 -22.28
N LEU A 518 19.50 2.28 -21.31
CA LEU A 518 18.44 3.29 -21.52
C LEU A 518 17.28 2.81 -22.41
N LYS A 519 17.26 1.54 -22.86
CA LYS A 519 16.24 1.07 -23.83
C LYS A 519 14.87 0.82 -23.25
N GLY A 520 14.79 0.75 -21.90
CA GLY A 520 13.56 0.32 -21.26
C GLY A 520 13.22 -1.15 -21.59
N ASN A 521 12.05 -1.60 -21.22
CA ASN A 521 11.66 -3.00 -21.46
C ASN A 521 10.19 -3.21 -21.83
N SER A 522 9.38 -2.15 -21.84
CA SER A 522 7.95 -2.23 -22.16
C SER A 522 7.31 -0.87 -22.37
N ALA A 523 6.04 -0.84 -22.71
CA ALA A 523 5.25 0.40 -22.76
C ALA A 523 5.14 1.08 -21.38
N ALA A 524 5.25 0.33 -20.28
CA ALA A 524 5.25 0.86 -18.91
C ALA A 524 6.60 1.49 -18.54
N PHE A 525 7.71 0.98 -19.11
CA PHE A 525 9.08 1.43 -18.88
C PHE A 525 9.73 1.78 -20.23
N PRO A 526 9.41 2.96 -20.78
CA PRO A 526 9.81 3.33 -22.13
C PRO A 526 11.33 3.56 -22.23
N SER A 527 11.84 3.45 -23.46
CA SER A 527 13.21 3.84 -23.79
C SER A 527 13.46 5.31 -23.47
N LEU A 528 14.59 5.59 -22.85
CA LEU A 528 15.16 6.92 -22.63
C LEU A 528 16.29 7.24 -23.62
N VAL A 529 16.60 6.34 -24.55
CA VAL A 529 17.53 6.61 -25.65
C VAL A 529 17.00 7.80 -26.44
N ASP A 530 17.86 8.79 -26.66
CA ASP A 530 17.53 10.05 -27.37
C ASP A 530 16.32 10.79 -26.79
N ILE A 531 16.13 10.71 -25.46
CA ILE A 531 15.00 11.34 -24.78
C ILE A 531 15.01 12.87 -24.93
N GLY A 532 16.21 13.48 -25.09
CA GLY A 532 16.41 14.89 -25.34
C GLY A 532 15.78 15.38 -26.66
N ASP A 533 15.55 14.49 -27.63
CA ASP A 533 14.86 14.82 -28.88
C ASP A 533 13.34 14.90 -28.69
N LYS A 534 12.81 14.26 -27.65
CA LYS A 534 11.36 14.18 -27.35
C LYS A 534 10.91 15.21 -26.33
N TYR A 535 11.76 15.53 -25.37
CA TYR A 535 11.46 16.39 -24.24
C TYR A 535 12.59 17.38 -23.99
N LYS A 536 12.24 18.62 -23.70
CA LYS A 536 13.20 19.64 -23.26
C LYS A 536 13.66 19.35 -21.82
N PRO A 537 14.84 19.85 -21.40
CA PRO A 537 15.32 19.70 -20.03
C PRO A 537 14.30 20.08 -18.96
N GLU A 538 13.52 21.14 -19.17
CA GLU A 538 12.48 21.61 -18.25
C GLU A 538 11.32 20.62 -18.16
N GLU A 539 10.98 19.95 -19.26
CA GLU A 539 9.93 18.92 -19.29
C GLU A 539 10.40 17.64 -18.62
N ILE A 540 11.68 17.27 -18.77
CA ILE A 540 12.28 16.14 -18.05
C ILE A 540 12.34 16.44 -16.56
N LEU A 541 12.76 17.65 -16.15
CA LEU A 541 12.77 18.09 -14.76
C LEU A 541 11.35 18.00 -14.16
N GLN A 542 10.36 18.40 -14.93
CA GLN A 542 8.98 18.29 -14.55
C GLN A 542 8.55 16.82 -14.36
N ILE A 543 9.00 15.92 -15.25
CA ILE A 543 8.77 14.49 -15.13
C ILE A 543 9.47 13.93 -13.86
N LEU A 544 10.70 14.30 -13.60
CA LEU A 544 11.41 13.87 -12.38
C LEU A 544 10.72 14.35 -11.12
N ASN A 545 10.34 15.62 -11.05
CA ASN A 545 9.66 16.16 -9.87
C ASN A 545 8.33 15.49 -9.59
N SER A 546 7.69 15.02 -10.57
CA SER A 546 6.30 14.69 -10.56
C SER A 546 6.02 13.23 -10.90
N GLY A 547 6.99 12.41 -11.40
CA GLY A 547 6.81 11.05 -11.93
C GLY A 547 5.88 11.00 -13.16
N ILE A 548 5.60 9.87 -13.75
CA ILE A 548 4.67 9.68 -14.88
C ILE A 548 4.24 8.21 -14.98
N ASN A 549 2.93 7.92 -15.01
CA ASN A 549 2.36 6.57 -15.04
C ASN A 549 2.84 5.73 -13.83
N MET A 550 3.62 4.68 -14.05
CA MET A 550 4.25 3.88 -13.00
C MET A 550 5.56 4.48 -12.46
N MET A 551 6.15 5.43 -13.16
CA MET A 551 7.36 6.10 -12.71
C MET A 551 7.08 6.96 -11.47
N PRO A 552 7.73 6.73 -10.33
CA PRO A 552 7.53 7.52 -9.12
C PRO A 552 8.06 8.96 -9.29
N SER A 553 7.67 9.84 -8.39
CA SER A 553 8.26 11.17 -8.27
C SER A 553 9.66 11.07 -7.65
N PHE A 554 10.58 11.85 -8.18
CA PHE A 554 11.93 12.06 -7.65
C PHE A 554 12.11 13.49 -7.11
N ALA A 555 11.02 14.14 -6.69
CA ALA A 555 11.06 15.48 -6.09
C ALA A 555 12.02 15.57 -4.89
N HIS A 556 12.17 14.46 -4.15
CA HIS A 556 13.07 14.32 -3.02
C HIS A 556 14.56 14.44 -3.38
N LEU A 557 14.94 14.25 -4.65
CA LEU A 557 16.31 14.44 -5.08
C LEU A 557 16.67 15.92 -5.05
N LYS A 558 17.92 16.22 -4.65
CA LYS A 558 18.46 17.59 -4.70
C LYS A 558 18.40 18.14 -6.12
N GLU A 559 18.16 19.43 -6.28
CA GLU A 559 18.09 20.09 -7.61
C GLU A 559 19.34 19.83 -8.45
N GLN A 560 20.53 19.79 -7.81
CA GLN A 560 21.76 19.44 -8.50
C GLN A 560 21.71 18.03 -9.09
N ASN A 561 21.24 17.04 -8.32
CA ASN A 561 21.13 15.64 -8.77
C ASN A 561 20.15 15.52 -9.96
N LYS A 562 19.03 16.24 -9.90
CA LYS A 562 18.06 16.29 -11.01
C LYS A 562 18.67 16.93 -12.25
N SER A 563 19.42 18.03 -12.08
CA SER A 563 20.14 18.68 -13.17
C SER A 563 21.20 17.77 -13.80
N ASP A 564 21.93 17.02 -12.97
CA ASP A 564 22.99 16.11 -13.44
C ASP A 564 22.42 14.95 -14.24
N VAL A 565 21.36 14.28 -13.75
CA VAL A 565 20.71 13.19 -14.50
C VAL A 565 20.05 13.68 -15.80
N ILE A 566 19.51 14.92 -15.83
CA ILE A 566 18.97 15.50 -17.06
C ILE A 566 20.09 15.70 -18.08
N ARG A 567 21.24 16.24 -17.67
CA ARG A 567 22.41 16.42 -18.54
C ARG A 567 22.88 15.08 -19.10
N PHE A 568 22.96 14.05 -18.27
CA PHE A 568 23.27 12.69 -18.71
C PHE A 568 22.29 12.20 -19.77
N LEU A 569 20.99 12.27 -19.49
CA LEU A 569 19.94 11.78 -20.37
C LEU A 569 19.83 12.56 -21.70
N THR A 570 20.27 13.82 -21.73
CA THR A 570 20.23 14.67 -22.93
C THR A 570 21.59 14.76 -23.65
N GLY A 571 22.60 13.99 -23.20
CA GLY A 571 23.93 14.00 -23.79
C GLY A 571 24.68 15.34 -23.62
N GLN A 572 24.32 16.16 -22.65
CA GLN A 572 24.91 17.46 -22.36
C GLN A 572 25.95 17.40 -21.23
N GLU A 573 26.41 16.21 -20.86
CA GLU A 573 27.51 16.07 -19.92
C GLU A 573 28.82 16.57 -20.54
N VAL A 574 29.42 17.57 -19.90
CA VAL A 574 30.77 17.98 -20.21
C VAL A 574 31.72 16.98 -19.54
N GLU A 575 32.62 16.38 -20.29
CA GLU A 575 33.71 15.56 -19.72
C GLU A 575 34.44 16.37 -18.66
N SER A 576 34.23 16.05 -17.40
CA SER A 576 34.73 16.82 -16.25
C SER A 576 36.16 16.42 -15.88
N SER A 577 37.12 16.54 -16.82
CA SER A 577 38.54 16.37 -16.47
C SER A 577 39.23 17.64 -15.97
N GLU A 578 38.67 18.83 -16.16
CA GLU A 578 39.35 20.09 -15.77
C GLU A 578 38.64 20.89 -14.64
N GLU A 579 37.33 20.86 -14.50
CA GLU A 579 36.63 21.63 -13.45
C GLU A 579 36.75 21.05 -12.06
N VAL A 580 36.79 19.71 -11.91
CA VAL A 580 36.97 19.06 -10.61
C VAL A 580 38.38 19.28 -10.07
N ALA A 581 39.39 19.33 -10.94
CA ALA A 581 40.78 19.63 -10.55
C ALA A 581 40.97 21.08 -10.09
N THR A 582 40.19 22.03 -10.64
CA THR A 582 40.28 23.46 -10.29
C THR A 582 39.57 23.78 -8.99
N THR A 583 38.48 23.09 -8.68
CA THR A 583 37.74 23.27 -7.42
C THR A 583 38.49 22.67 -6.22
N ILE A 584 39.22 21.56 -6.41
CA ILE A 584 40.09 20.95 -5.38
C ILE A 584 41.41 21.74 -5.23
N GLY A 585 41.88 22.40 -6.28
CA GLY A 585 43.14 23.20 -6.26
C GLY A 585 43.09 24.52 -5.51
N ASN A 586 41.92 25.14 -5.37
CA ASN A 586 41.77 26.46 -4.77
C ASN A 586 41.38 26.46 -3.27
N GLN A 587 41.30 25.31 -2.60
CA GLN A 587 41.11 25.22 -1.13
C GLN A 587 42.40 24.95 -0.35
N LYS A 588 43.57 25.40 -0.83
CA LYS A 588 44.79 25.45 -0.03
C LYS A 588 44.82 26.73 0.82
N GLY A 589 44.07 26.71 1.91
CA GLY A 589 44.09 27.86 2.83
C GLY A 589 43.30 27.70 4.13
N LEU A 590 42.64 26.58 4.35
CA LEU A 590 41.98 26.30 5.61
C LEU A 590 42.69 25.15 6.35
N GLN A 591 43.13 25.47 7.56
CA GLN A 591 43.78 24.54 8.49
C GLN A 591 42.96 23.28 8.64
N LYS A 592 43.58 22.11 8.49
CA LYS A 592 43.02 20.81 8.82
C LYS A 592 42.67 20.81 10.31
N GLU A 593 41.39 20.91 10.65
CA GLU A 593 40.90 20.34 11.87
C GLU A 593 40.97 18.80 11.74
N PRO A 594 41.24 18.07 12.84
CA PRO A 594 41.39 16.62 12.79
C PRO A 594 40.09 16.02 12.33
N ALA A 595 40.18 15.10 11.39
CA ALA A 595 39.06 14.32 10.86
C ALA A 595 38.30 13.68 12.03
N SER A 596 37.19 14.28 12.38
CA SER A 596 36.13 13.64 13.16
C SER A 596 35.12 13.09 12.16
N GLU A 597 34.97 11.77 12.27
CA GLU A 597 33.82 11.00 11.81
C GLU A 597 33.67 10.76 10.31
N GLN A 598 33.64 9.47 10.02
CA GLN A 598 33.26 8.79 8.80
C GLN A 598 32.20 9.59 8.05
N SER A 599 32.50 9.94 6.80
CA SER A 599 31.48 10.30 5.85
C SER A 599 30.42 9.19 5.89
N ASP A 600 29.24 9.54 6.32
CA ASP A 600 28.06 8.64 6.30
C ASP A 600 27.81 8.31 4.81
N GLU A 601 28.48 7.25 4.32
CA GLU A 601 28.11 6.64 3.06
C GLU A 601 26.71 6.09 3.29
N GLY A 602 25.72 6.82 2.80
CA GLY A 602 24.31 6.54 3.05
C GLY A 602 23.95 5.08 2.75
N ILE A 603 22.82 4.61 3.24
CA ILE A 603 22.35 3.23 3.08
C ILE A 603 22.40 2.73 1.62
N LEU A 604 22.28 3.62 0.64
CA LEU A 604 22.36 3.30 -0.78
C LEU A 604 23.70 2.69 -1.19
N ALA A 605 24.83 3.07 -0.54
CA ALA A 605 26.14 2.49 -0.79
C ALA A 605 26.25 1.02 -0.35
N GLN A 606 25.33 0.52 0.47
CA GLN A 606 25.25 -0.87 0.91
C GLN A 606 24.47 -1.77 -0.04
N VAL A 607 23.74 -1.19 -1.01
CA VAL A 607 22.98 -1.91 -2.02
C VAL A 607 23.92 -2.51 -3.06
N LYS A 608 24.17 -3.81 -2.99
CA LYS A 608 25.10 -4.53 -3.87
C LYS A 608 24.48 -5.02 -5.17
N TYR A 609 23.17 -5.20 -5.18
CA TYR A 609 22.45 -5.77 -6.32
C TYR A 609 21.16 -5.02 -6.56
N GLN A 610 20.77 -4.94 -7.83
CA GLN A 610 19.53 -4.33 -8.28
C GLN A 610 18.83 -5.24 -9.28
N MET A 611 17.51 -5.14 -9.40
CA MET A 611 16.77 -5.87 -10.41
C MET A 611 16.77 -5.16 -11.76
N THR A 612 16.61 -5.92 -12.85
CA THR A 612 16.55 -5.39 -14.22
C THR A 612 15.17 -4.85 -14.63
N GLY A 613 14.24 -4.74 -13.69
CA GLY A 613 12.89 -4.20 -13.91
C GLY A 613 11.77 -5.22 -13.82
N TYR A 614 10.55 -4.71 -13.87
CA TYR A 614 9.30 -5.47 -13.78
C TYR A 614 8.91 -6.04 -15.14
N ASN A 615 9.28 -7.30 -15.44
CA ASN A 615 9.09 -7.89 -16.75
C ASN A 615 7.94 -8.90 -16.75
N ARG A 616 6.78 -8.52 -17.31
CA ARG A 616 5.70 -9.47 -17.58
C ARG A 616 6.15 -10.48 -18.63
N PHE A 617 5.81 -11.74 -18.41
CA PHE A 617 6.05 -12.78 -19.39
C PHE A 617 4.96 -12.75 -20.46
N LEU A 618 5.19 -11.93 -21.49
CA LEU A 618 4.27 -11.72 -22.61
C LEU A 618 4.92 -12.18 -23.91
N ASP A 619 4.09 -12.60 -24.89
CA ASP A 619 4.51 -12.84 -26.26
C ASP A 619 4.67 -11.53 -27.05
N ASP A 620 5.09 -11.63 -28.31
CA ASP A 620 5.35 -10.48 -29.19
C ASP A 620 4.08 -9.67 -29.53
N GLN A 621 2.90 -10.25 -29.32
CA GLN A 621 1.60 -9.59 -29.50
C GLN A 621 1.06 -9.00 -28.19
N GLY A 622 1.76 -9.19 -27.06
CA GLY A 622 1.36 -8.72 -25.75
C GLY A 622 0.42 -9.67 -24.99
N TYR A 623 0.20 -10.88 -25.46
CA TYR A 623 -0.57 -11.88 -24.71
C TYR A 623 0.29 -12.55 -23.64
N PRO A 624 -0.31 -12.93 -22.49
CA PRO A 624 0.42 -13.66 -21.44
C PRO A 624 1.04 -14.96 -21.95
N GLY A 625 2.31 -15.17 -21.63
CA GLY A 625 3.08 -16.35 -22.02
C GLY A 625 2.70 -17.64 -21.28
N ILE A 626 1.60 -17.62 -20.55
CA ILE A 626 1.00 -18.76 -19.84
C ILE A 626 -0.33 -19.14 -20.48
N THR A 627 -0.69 -20.43 -20.40
CA THR A 627 -2.01 -20.90 -20.84
C THR A 627 -3.14 -20.30 -20.01
N PRO A 628 -4.29 -19.94 -20.61
CA PRO A 628 -5.46 -19.48 -19.87
C PRO A 628 -5.90 -20.45 -18.77
N PRO A 629 -6.64 -19.96 -17.76
CA PRO A 629 -7.14 -18.60 -17.60
C PRO A 629 -6.04 -17.61 -17.20
N TRP A 630 -6.11 -16.36 -17.68
CA TRP A 630 -5.19 -15.30 -17.32
C TRP A 630 -5.63 -14.49 -16.11
N GLY A 631 -6.83 -14.75 -15.66
CA GLY A 631 -7.44 -14.26 -14.43
C GLY A 631 -8.65 -15.08 -14.09
N THR A 632 -8.96 -15.18 -12.80
CA THR A 632 -10.10 -15.94 -12.28
C THR A 632 -10.91 -15.12 -11.30
N LEU A 633 -12.17 -15.46 -11.14
CA LEU A 633 -12.99 -15.06 -10.00
C LEU A 633 -13.25 -16.32 -9.16
N ASN A 634 -12.81 -16.30 -7.94
CA ASN A 634 -12.83 -17.45 -7.03
C ASN A 634 -13.85 -17.22 -5.92
N ALA A 635 -14.52 -18.30 -5.50
CA ALA A 635 -15.41 -18.32 -4.36
C ALA A 635 -14.84 -19.29 -3.32
N VAL A 636 -14.67 -18.82 -2.08
CA VAL A 636 -14.09 -19.60 -0.98
C VAL A 636 -15.05 -19.61 0.19
N ASN A 637 -15.43 -20.79 0.63
CA ASN A 637 -16.21 -20.93 1.87
C ASN A 637 -15.30 -20.75 3.08
N LEU A 638 -15.43 -19.65 3.80
CA LEU A 638 -14.55 -19.32 4.92
C LEU A 638 -14.75 -20.21 6.16
N ASN A 639 -15.92 -20.85 6.32
CA ASN A 639 -16.13 -21.80 7.41
C ASN A 639 -15.30 -23.08 7.22
N THR A 640 -15.11 -23.51 5.97
CA THR A 640 -14.42 -24.77 5.66
C THR A 640 -13.04 -24.57 5.03
N GLY A 641 -12.74 -23.38 4.53
CA GLY A 641 -11.51 -23.06 3.80
C GLY A 641 -11.46 -23.61 2.37
N LYS A 642 -12.57 -24.12 1.80
CA LYS A 642 -12.59 -24.77 0.49
C LYS A 642 -13.00 -23.82 -0.64
N LEU A 643 -12.39 -23.96 -1.79
CA LEU A 643 -12.88 -23.41 -3.06
C LEU A 643 -14.20 -24.08 -3.45
N LEU A 644 -15.15 -23.30 -4.00
CA LEU A 644 -16.49 -23.74 -4.39
C LEU A 644 -16.61 -23.95 -5.92
#